data_9eed3171756319c744e5c0a377d1ef20
#
_entry.id   9eed3171756319c744e5c0a377d1ef20
#
_cell.length_a   1.000
_cell.length_b   1.000
_cell.length_c   1.000
_cell.angle_alpha   90.00
_cell.angle_beta   90.00
_cell.angle_gamma   90.00
#
_symmetry.space_group_name_H-M   'P 1'
#
loop_
_entity.id
_entity.type
_entity.pdbx_description
1 polymer ?
#
loop_
_entity_poly.entity_id
_entity_poly.type
_entity_poly.pdbx_seq_one_letter_code
_entity_poly.pdbx_strand_id
1 'polypeptide(L)'
;MTEVTFLFEGAPIQILCQKEDKMDSICKKFATKIKGDINNFIFLYDGNQINKDLNFEEQAGADDKKRQKMSIIAKNMNEDDSSKENPNKISEEIICPECLEPCHIKIEDYKISLYGCKKGHKTEKILFKNFINTQIIDESKILCGFCDKNKSQIYNRDFYKCFDCNKNLCPTCKSKHPSEHKHILNYSKINYKCGIHSEKFISFCDKCRQNLCFMCQSNHDNTHEIKPFINIMPNIDMDKAKLILLKDKINNIEKIIEEAIKIFFEVKENINAFSEIYRKILDNYNHGNRNYQIIQNINTFKDFDIINDINKIHNEKSFSNRIIDIINIFNKIKERTEIKIRYKIDQREEKIKIFDSDFVKNNKKLCKIIYKKKEYELSEYFNNPKDNDIFEISLAGINKIKDMNSMFYGCSNLVSLPNLSEWNTYNVEDMGKAFRGCSSLEYISKELPWNTINVKNMESLFYGCTSLKNIPDISSWDTSNVKNMNEMFLGCTGIKKLPDISRWNTTNIKKLAKMFKGCTSLEILPDISKWNVSNCKDFKELFSGCKNLKELPDLSKWETESLTNMDCIFSGCSSLKQLPDISKWDTSNVNFMGSVFSDCSSLVELPDLSKWKTNNVVDMSCLFSGCSNLLKIPDISKWNMKHVTKIGSMFSCCSKIDKLPDISLWNTSNITFMGCLFNGCTNLAELPDISKWDMSKVSHIGCMFAECSSLVTMPDISKWDTNNIIDMSCLFSGCTKLTNMPELKKWSTRSLKKKNSMFNGCKSLNSEITKYNPDEDCIIF
;
A
#
# COMPACT_ATOMS: atom_id res chain seq x y z
N MET A 1 40.81 23.03 45.35
CA MET A 1 40.10 22.17 44.35
C MET A 1 39.23 23.07 43.53
N THR A 2 39.25 22.87 42.24
CA THR A 2 38.50 23.61 41.25
C THR A 2 37.28 22.80 40.79
N GLU A 3 36.18 23.44 40.50
CA GLU A 3 34.93 22.79 40.04
C GLU A 3 34.72 23.03 38.55
N VAL A 4 34.61 21.94 37.78
CA VAL A 4 34.19 22.02 36.37
C VAL A 4 32.82 21.36 36.23
N THR A 5 31.83 22.17 35.81
CA THR A 5 30.46 21.71 35.61
C THR A 5 30.24 21.42 34.12
N PHE A 6 29.96 20.18 33.78
CA PHE A 6 29.56 19.80 32.42
C PHE A 6 28.04 19.88 32.28
N LEU A 7 27.58 20.57 31.25
CA LEU A 7 26.17 20.59 30.86
C LEU A 7 25.97 19.56 29.78
N PHE A 8 25.32 18.46 30.10
CA PHE A 8 25.04 17.36 29.18
C PHE A 8 23.53 17.06 29.20
N GLU A 9 22.89 17.06 28.02
CA GLU A 9 21.43 16.88 27.85
C GLU A 9 20.56 17.76 28.78
N GLY A 10 21.05 18.96 29.07
CA GLY A 10 20.37 19.92 29.96
C GLY A 10 20.61 19.69 31.45
N ALA A 11 21.30 18.64 31.85
CA ALA A 11 21.64 18.37 33.25
C ALA A 11 23.09 18.79 33.60
N PRO A 12 23.33 19.48 34.74
CA PRO A 12 24.66 19.84 35.20
C PRO A 12 25.34 18.64 35.90
N ILE A 13 26.54 18.27 35.43
CA ILE A 13 27.39 17.22 36.04
C ILE A 13 28.68 17.85 36.54
N GLN A 14 28.89 17.85 37.83
CA GLN A 14 30.04 18.47 38.46
C GLN A 14 31.22 17.51 38.61
N ILE A 15 32.41 17.98 38.21
CA ILE A 15 33.69 17.25 38.35
C ILE A 15 34.65 18.12 39.16
N LEU A 16 35.14 17.60 40.27
CA LEU A 16 36.17 18.26 41.05
C LEU A 16 37.55 17.88 40.49
N CYS A 17 38.44 18.85 40.36
CA CYS A 17 39.78 18.67 39.78
C CYS A 17 40.78 19.58 40.48
N GLN A 18 42.09 19.32 40.23
CA GLN A 18 43.18 20.27 40.62
C GLN A 18 43.32 21.30 39.49
N LYS A 19 43.91 22.46 39.78
CA LYS A 19 44.12 23.53 38.80
C LYS A 19 45.06 23.10 37.66
N GLU A 20 45.94 22.19 37.97
CA GLU A 20 46.99 21.63 37.11
C GLU A 20 46.49 20.45 36.26
N ASP A 21 45.30 19.90 36.57
CA ASP A 21 44.71 18.80 35.80
C ASP A 21 44.46 19.25 34.35
N LYS A 22 44.97 18.48 33.40
CA LYS A 22 44.70 18.72 31.97
C LYS A 22 43.22 18.53 31.67
N MET A 23 42.70 19.34 30.74
CA MET A 23 41.29 19.25 30.29
C MET A 23 40.96 17.85 29.78
N ASP A 24 41.88 17.14 29.14
CA ASP A 24 41.69 15.76 28.72
C ASP A 24 41.35 14.84 29.89
N SER A 25 42.09 14.94 31.01
CA SER A 25 41.83 14.16 32.24
C SER A 25 40.45 14.49 32.85
N ILE A 26 40.09 15.79 32.86
CA ILE A 26 38.81 16.25 33.37
C ILE A 26 37.65 15.74 32.53
N CYS A 27 37.77 15.76 31.20
CA CYS A 27 36.80 15.20 30.27
C CYS A 27 36.67 13.68 30.35
N LYS A 28 37.77 12.97 30.61
CA LYS A 28 37.75 11.52 30.89
C LYS A 28 36.98 11.20 32.17
N LYS A 29 37.16 11.99 33.24
CA LYS A 29 36.40 11.86 34.50
C LYS A 29 34.90 12.07 34.27
N PHE A 30 34.52 13.05 33.41
CA PHE A 30 33.14 13.25 33.00
C PHE A 30 32.60 12.04 32.22
N ALA A 31 33.30 11.59 31.16
CA ALA A 31 32.89 10.44 30.35
C ALA A 31 32.69 9.18 31.18
N THR A 32 33.61 8.92 32.15
CA THR A 32 33.47 7.82 33.08
C THR A 32 32.23 7.93 33.95
N LYS A 33 31.92 9.15 34.43
CA LYS A 33 30.76 9.38 35.31
C LYS A 33 29.41 9.14 34.60
N ILE A 34 29.35 9.35 33.29
CA ILE A 34 28.17 9.06 32.47
C ILE A 34 28.22 7.69 31.78
N LYS A 35 29.25 6.88 32.05
CA LYS A 35 29.50 5.57 31.41
C LYS A 35 29.58 5.63 29.88
N GLY A 36 30.13 6.72 29.33
CA GLY A 36 30.33 6.95 27.92
C GLY A 36 31.81 6.92 27.51
N ASP A 37 32.07 6.76 26.20
CA ASP A 37 33.43 6.90 25.64
C ASP A 37 33.70 8.39 25.35
N ILE A 38 34.84 8.91 25.82
CA ILE A 38 35.29 10.28 25.61
C ILE A 38 35.34 10.68 24.13
N ASN A 39 35.61 9.71 23.26
CA ASN A 39 35.69 9.95 21.82
C ASN A 39 34.33 10.25 21.17
N ASN A 40 33.24 9.96 21.86
CA ASN A 40 31.90 10.24 21.38
C ASN A 40 31.40 11.65 21.76
N PHE A 41 32.25 12.50 22.40
CA PHE A 41 31.83 13.80 22.88
C PHE A 41 32.70 14.95 22.35
N ILE A 42 32.04 16.05 22.01
CA ILE A 42 32.64 17.35 21.79
C ILE A 42 32.42 18.20 23.05
N PHE A 43 33.48 18.81 23.53
CA PHE A 43 33.47 19.64 24.72
C PHE A 43 33.71 21.12 24.35
N LEU A 44 32.84 21.98 24.82
CA LEU A 44 32.84 23.39 24.44
C LEU A 44 32.88 24.28 25.68
N TYR A 45 33.77 25.23 25.67
CA TYR A 45 33.86 26.29 26.66
C TYR A 45 33.74 27.65 25.98
N ASP A 46 32.83 28.48 26.46
CA ASP A 46 32.53 29.82 25.92
C ASP A 46 32.27 29.82 24.39
N GLY A 47 31.67 28.74 23.89
CA GLY A 47 31.31 28.59 22.49
C GLY A 47 32.42 27.98 21.59
N ASN A 48 33.63 27.80 22.12
CA ASN A 48 34.76 27.22 21.39
C ASN A 48 35.07 25.82 21.91
N GLN A 49 35.56 24.95 21.02
CA GLN A 49 36.02 23.62 21.42
C GLN A 49 37.21 23.75 22.36
N ILE A 50 37.17 23.05 23.52
CA ILE A 50 38.28 23.09 24.48
C ILE A 50 39.55 22.47 23.87
N ASN A 51 40.70 23.03 24.25
CA ASN A 51 41.97 22.39 24.00
C ASN A 51 42.25 21.39 25.14
N LYS A 52 42.28 20.10 24.83
CA LYS A 52 42.42 19.02 25.79
C LYS A 52 43.81 18.98 26.45
N ASP A 53 44.81 19.61 25.82
CA ASP A 53 46.20 19.63 26.33
C ASP A 53 46.44 20.73 27.37
N LEU A 54 45.57 21.74 27.42
CA LEU A 54 45.64 22.80 28.41
C LEU A 54 45.08 22.36 29.80
N ASN A 55 45.54 23.02 30.84
CA ASN A 55 44.99 22.81 32.19
C ASN A 55 43.87 23.85 32.47
N PHE A 56 43.25 23.80 33.68
CA PHE A 56 42.18 24.72 34.07
C PHE A 56 42.63 26.17 34.02
N GLU A 57 43.83 26.50 34.55
CA GLU A 57 44.35 27.87 34.62
C GLU A 57 44.62 28.44 33.22
N GLU A 58 44.98 27.62 32.28
CA GLU A 58 45.25 28.03 30.88
C GLU A 58 43.97 28.19 30.08
N GLN A 59 42.97 27.30 30.30
CA GLN A 59 41.73 27.25 29.48
C GLN A 59 40.64 28.23 30.00
N ALA A 60 40.53 28.42 31.35
CA ALA A 60 39.46 29.20 31.94
C ALA A 60 39.62 30.73 31.74
N GLY A 61 38.53 31.44 31.55
CA GLY A 61 38.49 32.90 31.49
C GLY A 61 38.79 33.55 32.84
N ALA A 62 39.11 34.85 32.85
CA ALA A 62 39.53 35.58 34.08
C ALA A 62 38.53 35.47 35.22
N ASP A 63 37.23 35.53 34.92
CA ASP A 63 36.16 35.44 35.92
C ASP A 63 36.00 34.05 36.50
N ASP A 64 36.17 33.00 35.66
CA ASP A 64 36.05 31.60 36.06
C ASP A 64 37.27 31.18 36.91
N LYS A 65 38.46 31.68 36.57
CA LYS A 65 39.68 31.54 37.40
C LYS A 65 39.48 32.14 38.82
N LYS A 66 38.90 33.34 38.87
CA LYS A 66 38.66 34.03 40.16
C LYS A 66 37.64 33.27 41.03
N ARG A 67 36.63 32.64 40.38
CA ARG A 67 35.56 31.87 41.05
C ARG A 67 35.96 30.42 41.28
N GLN A 68 37.04 29.95 40.71
CA GLN A 68 37.51 28.55 40.67
C GLN A 68 36.43 27.55 40.14
N LYS A 69 35.59 28.04 39.20
CA LYS A 69 34.47 27.32 38.61
C LYS A 69 34.40 27.59 37.11
N MET A 70 34.25 26.52 36.33
CA MET A 70 34.14 26.59 34.88
C MET A 70 32.95 25.73 34.39
N SER A 71 32.23 26.21 33.39
CA SER A 71 31.11 25.49 32.81
C SER A 71 31.43 25.06 31.36
N ILE A 72 31.39 23.78 31.11
CA ILE A 72 31.66 23.14 29.79
C ILE A 72 30.38 22.51 29.29
N ILE A 73 30.06 22.69 28.01
CA ILE A 73 28.97 21.95 27.33
C ILE A 73 29.54 20.70 26.72
N ALA A 74 28.99 19.53 27.08
CA ALA A 74 29.34 18.26 26.47
C ALA A 74 28.23 17.80 25.50
N LYS A 75 28.58 17.36 24.30
CA LYS A 75 27.65 16.90 23.27
C LYS A 75 28.07 15.61 22.63
N ASN A 76 27.13 14.78 22.23
CA ASN A 76 27.35 13.51 21.54
C ASN A 76 27.75 13.76 20.07
N MET A 77 28.78 13.09 19.55
CA MET A 77 29.24 13.22 18.15
C MET A 77 28.27 12.60 17.14
N ASN A 78 27.35 11.75 17.57
CA ASN A 78 26.41 11.05 16.69
C ASN A 78 25.14 11.85 16.35
N GLU A 79 25.02 13.09 16.78
CA GLU A 79 23.98 14.00 16.32
C GLU A 79 24.52 14.80 15.12
N ASP A 80 23.95 14.54 13.95
CA ASP A 80 24.27 15.06 12.61
C ASP A 80 25.04 16.39 12.53
N ASP A 81 26.28 16.34 12.10
CA ASP A 81 27.14 17.51 11.82
C ASP A 81 26.98 17.94 10.34
N SER A 82 25.74 18.26 9.93
CA SER A 82 25.44 18.76 8.58
C SER A 82 25.42 20.29 8.47
N SER A 83 25.94 21.06 9.48
CA SER A 83 25.72 22.50 9.57
C SER A 83 26.96 23.39 9.46
N LYS A 84 28.04 22.94 8.84
CA LYS A 84 29.31 23.72 8.86
C LYS A 84 29.52 24.77 7.77
N GLU A 85 28.62 25.01 6.80
CA GLU A 85 29.05 25.84 5.64
C GLU A 85 28.18 27.03 5.22
N ASN A 86 27.04 27.33 5.86
CA ASN A 86 26.25 28.46 5.39
C ASN A 86 25.67 29.29 6.56
N PRO A 87 26.04 30.60 6.68
CA PRO A 87 25.39 31.49 7.65
C PRO A 87 23.90 31.74 7.32
N ASN A 88 23.46 31.35 6.15
CA ASN A 88 22.12 31.50 5.65
C ASN A 88 21.31 30.24 5.87
N LYS A 89 20.32 30.30 6.77
CA LYS A 89 19.37 29.20 7.03
C LYS A 89 18.04 29.51 6.35
N ILE A 90 17.48 28.51 5.63
CA ILE A 90 16.10 28.62 5.14
C ILE A 90 15.17 28.59 6.34
N SER A 91 14.22 29.52 6.40
CA SER A 91 13.23 29.60 7.46
C SER A 91 12.32 28.39 7.45
N GLU A 92 12.01 27.85 8.60
CA GLU A 92 11.02 26.77 8.79
C GLU A 92 9.57 27.28 8.63
N GLU A 93 9.38 28.60 8.68
CA GLU A 93 8.11 29.29 8.49
C GLU A 93 8.17 30.24 7.31
N ILE A 94 7.02 30.61 6.80
CA ILE A 94 6.91 31.66 5.78
C ILE A 94 7.14 33.02 6.44
N ILE A 95 8.21 33.69 6.07
CA ILE A 95 8.62 34.96 6.64
C ILE A 95 8.56 36.11 5.63
N CYS A 96 8.33 37.31 6.14
CA CYS A 96 8.48 38.54 5.38
C CYS A 96 9.97 38.82 5.14
N PRO A 97 10.44 38.96 3.89
CA PRO A 97 11.88 39.18 3.61
C PRO A 97 12.43 40.50 4.18
N GLU A 98 11.56 41.49 4.48
CA GLU A 98 11.97 42.79 5.01
C GLU A 98 12.13 42.82 6.53
N CYS A 99 11.23 42.15 7.26
CA CYS A 99 11.24 42.19 8.73
C CYS A 99 11.42 40.83 9.40
N LEU A 100 11.55 39.75 8.65
CA LEU A 100 11.74 38.39 9.11
C LEU A 100 10.64 37.83 10.03
N GLU A 101 9.52 38.55 10.16
CA GLU A 101 8.36 38.12 10.94
C GLU A 101 7.48 37.18 10.12
N PRO A 102 6.77 36.24 10.76
CA PRO A 102 5.83 35.37 10.06
C PRO A 102 4.79 36.16 9.27
N CYS A 103 4.45 35.66 8.10
CA CYS A 103 3.45 36.28 7.23
C CYS A 103 2.61 35.22 6.52
N HIS A 104 1.55 35.68 5.84
CA HIS A 104 0.66 34.85 5.05
C HIS A 104 1.10 34.83 3.58
N ILE A 105 0.74 33.76 2.88
CA ILE A 105 0.93 33.64 1.44
C ILE A 105 -0.40 33.67 0.68
N LYS A 106 -0.35 34.20 -0.51
CA LYS A 106 -1.40 34.05 -1.54
C LYS A 106 -0.76 33.55 -2.81
N ILE A 107 -1.33 32.54 -3.42
CA ILE A 107 -0.82 31.93 -4.65
C ILE A 107 -1.81 32.19 -5.77
N GLU A 108 -1.37 32.87 -6.83
CA GLU A 108 -2.15 33.18 -8.02
C GLU A 108 -1.23 33.12 -9.25
N ASP A 109 -1.67 32.53 -10.34
CA ASP A 109 -0.97 32.46 -11.64
C ASP A 109 0.52 32.04 -11.51
N TYR A 110 0.79 30.96 -10.73
CA TYR A 110 2.15 30.46 -10.47
C TYR A 110 3.09 31.49 -9.79
N LYS A 111 2.56 32.46 -9.05
CA LYS A 111 3.29 33.46 -8.31
C LYS A 111 2.82 33.51 -6.86
N ILE A 112 3.75 33.84 -5.96
CA ILE A 112 3.49 33.98 -4.52
C ILE A 112 3.50 35.46 -4.16
N SER A 113 2.51 35.88 -3.39
CA SER A 113 2.48 37.18 -2.73
C SER A 113 2.50 36.97 -1.22
N LEU A 114 3.28 37.77 -0.50
CA LEU A 114 3.41 37.76 0.95
C LEU A 114 2.69 38.98 1.54
N TYR A 115 1.94 38.74 2.63
CA TYR A 115 1.18 39.80 3.31
C TYR A 115 0.93 39.46 4.76
N GLY A 116 0.50 40.45 5.56
CA GLY A 116 0.03 40.24 6.92
C GLY A 116 1.12 40.07 7.96
N CYS A 117 2.39 40.47 7.71
CA CYS A 117 3.39 40.59 8.77
C CYS A 117 3.02 41.74 9.75
N LYS A 118 3.56 41.71 10.96
CA LYS A 118 3.25 42.70 12.01
C LYS A 118 3.51 44.18 11.60
N LYS A 119 4.48 44.38 10.69
CA LYS A 119 4.84 45.72 10.16
C LYS A 119 4.06 46.11 8.91
N GLY A 120 3.18 45.24 8.42
CA GLY A 120 2.31 45.52 7.28
C GLY A 120 2.99 45.50 5.90
N HIS A 121 4.22 44.99 5.79
CA HIS A 121 4.89 44.86 4.50
C HIS A 121 4.12 43.88 3.56
N LYS A 122 4.18 44.15 2.26
CA LYS A 122 3.60 43.32 1.23
C LYS A 122 4.63 43.10 0.12
N THR A 123 4.80 41.86 -0.29
CA THR A 123 5.65 41.52 -1.44
C THR A 123 4.81 40.77 -2.43
N GLU A 124 4.71 41.24 -3.67
CA GLU A 124 3.78 40.70 -4.67
C GLU A 124 4.50 39.99 -5.81
N LYS A 125 3.88 38.97 -6.36
CA LYS A 125 4.21 38.30 -7.64
C LYS A 125 5.62 37.69 -7.71
N ILE A 126 6.08 37.09 -6.63
CA ILE A 126 7.34 36.31 -6.60
C ILE A 126 7.13 35.01 -7.38
N LEU A 127 8.00 34.69 -8.35
CA LEU A 127 7.98 33.39 -9.03
C LEU A 127 8.37 32.26 -8.06
N PHE A 128 7.75 31.09 -8.18
CA PHE A 128 8.05 29.93 -7.32
C PHE A 128 9.55 29.62 -7.22
N LYS A 129 10.26 29.62 -8.35
CA LYS A 129 11.71 29.34 -8.39
C LYS A 129 12.57 30.33 -7.58
N ASN A 130 12.07 31.54 -7.37
CA ASN A 130 12.77 32.61 -6.66
C ASN A 130 12.29 32.73 -5.22
N PHE A 131 11.17 32.11 -4.85
CA PHE A 131 10.55 32.25 -3.55
C PHE A 131 11.46 31.78 -2.42
N ILE A 132 12.13 30.64 -2.57
CA ILE A 132 13.01 30.08 -1.54
C ILE A 132 14.13 31.06 -1.15
N ASN A 133 14.63 31.88 -2.08
CA ASN A 133 15.65 32.87 -1.81
C ASN A 133 15.15 34.01 -0.92
N THR A 134 13.84 34.27 -0.88
CA THR A 134 13.21 35.26 0.00
C THR A 134 12.99 34.75 1.42
N GLN A 135 13.16 33.45 1.63
CA GLN A 135 12.94 32.78 2.92
C GLN A 135 14.25 32.46 3.64
N ILE A 136 15.35 33.10 3.25
CA ILE A 136 16.67 32.92 3.85
C ILE A 136 16.82 33.89 5.02
N ILE A 137 17.15 33.36 6.19
CA ILE A 137 17.48 34.15 7.40
C ILE A 137 19.00 34.29 7.45
N ASP A 138 19.48 35.51 7.40
CA ASP A 138 20.89 35.84 7.68
C ASP A 138 21.10 35.87 9.20
N GLU A 139 21.53 34.76 9.77
CA GLU A 139 21.76 34.63 11.21
C GLU A 139 22.88 35.51 11.73
N SER A 140 23.74 36.09 10.85
CA SER A 140 24.78 37.06 11.25
C SER A 140 24.20 38.37 11.73
N LYS A 141 22.96 38.70 11.34
CA LYS A 141 22.25 39.91 11.75
C LYS A 141 21.51 39.76 13.10
N ILE A 142 21.41 38.56 13.63
CA ILE A 142 20.78 38.32 14.94
C ILE A 142 21.84 38.43 16.02
N LEU A 143 21.84 39.54 16.72
CA LEU A 143 22.86 39.88 17.73
C LEU A 143 22.34 39.62 19.14
N CYS A 144 23.25 39.21 20.03
CA CYS A 144 23.02 39.18 21.48
C CYS A 144 22.99 40.59 22.03
N GLY A 145 21.91 40.98 22.74
CA GLY A 145 21.74 42.32 23.28
C GLY A 145 22.65 42.66 24.46
N PHE A 146 23.63 41.83 24.81
CA PHE A 146 24.59 42.08 25.91
C PHE A 146 26.06 41.93 25.50
N CYS A 147 26.41 41.08 24.53
CA CYS A 147 27.80 40.85 24.15
C CYS A 147 28.04 40.98 22.66
N ASP A 148 27.02 41.40 21.91
CA ASP A 148 27.02 41.66 20.47
C ASP A 148 27.49 40.45 19.57
N LYS A 149 27.73 39.29 20.17
CA LYS A 149 27.99 38.07 19.42
C LYS A 149 26.75 37.73 18.56
N ASN A 150 26.95 37.48 17.29
CA ASN A 150 25.86 37.11 16.41
C ASN A 150 25.53 35.61 16.49
N LYS A 151 24.33 35.25 16.03
CA LYS A 151 23.83 33.88 16.12
C LYS A 151 24.66 32.88 15.31
N SER A 152 25.24 33.30 14.17
CA SER A 152 26.08 32.44 13.33
C SER A 152 27.43 32.09 13.95
N GLN A 153 27.90 32.89 14.94
CA GLN A 153 29.15 32.68 15.65
C GLN A 153 29.01 31.72 16.84
N ILE A 154 27.80 31.33 17.20
CA ILE A 154 27.52 30.45 18.32
C ILE A 154 27.41 29.03 17.87
N TYR A 155 28.11 28.13 18.57
CA TYR A 155 28.01 26.69 18.29
C TYR A 155 26.54 26.22 18.43
N ASN A 156 26.09 25.39 17.50
CA ASN A 156 24.68 24.97 17.32
C ASN A 156 23.69 26.12 17.09
N ARG A 157 24.15 27.36 16.95
CA ARG A 157 23.31 28.55 16.70
C ARG A 157 22.14 28.66 17.69
N ASP A 158 22.31 28.14 18.91
CA ASP A 158 21.34 28.29 20.00
C ASP A 158 21.26 29.74 20.46
N PHE A 159 20.07 30.30 20.42
CA PHE A 159 19.78 31.67 20.83
C PHE A 159 18.47 31.71 21.60
N TYR A 160 18.31 32.70 22.47
CA TYR A 160 17.16 32.83 23.33
C TYR A 160 16.61 34.27 23.25
N LYS A 161 15.32 34.40 23.47
CA LYS A 161 14.65 35.67 23.61
C LYS A 161 14.14 35.81 25.05
N CYS A 162 14.53 36.89 25.75
CA CYS A 162 13.92 37.26 27.01
C CYS A 162 12.74 38.21 26.73
N PHE A 163 11.55 37.83 27.15
CA PHE A 163 10.36 38.66 26.97
C PHE A 163 10.22 39.75 28.04
N ASP A 164 10.88 39.61 29.19
CA ASP A 164 10.85 40.63 30.25
C ASP A 164 11.65 41.87 29.89
N CYS A 165 12.85 41.73 29.31
CA CYS A 165 13.67 42.86 28.85
C CYS A 165 13.70 43.02 27.31
N ASN A 166 13.01 42.17 26.57
CA ASN A 166 12.92 42.18 25.11
C ASN A 166 14.26 42.05 24.36
N LYS A 167 15.29 41.45 25.02
CA LYS A 167 16.63 41.27 24.40
C LYS A 167 16.88 39.86 23.96
N ASN A 168 17.68 39.69 22.89
CA ASN A 168 18.18 38.40 22.47
C ASN A 168 19.39 38.02 23.32
N LEU A 169 19.56 36.73 23.59
CA LEU A 169 20.59 36.20 24.47
C LEU A 169 21.31 35.02 23.80
N CYS A 170 22.64 35.07 23.77
CA CYS A 170 23.44 33.88 23.54
C CYS A 170 23.42 32.96 24.78
N PRO A 171 23.83 31.69 24.70
CA PRO A 171 23.85 30.73 25.81
C PRO A 171 24.61 31.31 27.05
N THR A 172 25.77 31.93 26.82
CA THR A 172 26.60 32.50 27.89
C THR A 172 25.91 33.67 28.56
N CYS A 173 25.26 34.58 27.84
CA CYS A 173 24.53 35.70 28.43
C CYS A 173 23.23 35.24 29.09
N LYS A 174 22.60 34.18 28.59
CA LYS A 174 21.45 33.57 29.25
C LYS A 174 21.80 33.04 30.64
N SER A 175 22.94 32.35 30.79
CA SER A 175 23.37 31.77 32.08
C SER A 175 23.71 32.86 33.14
N LYS A 176 24.03 34.07 32.68
CA LYS A 176 24.35 35.24 33.51
C LYS A 176 23.21 36.25 33.60
N HIS A 177 22.03 35.94 33.03
CA HIS A 177 20.89 36.83 32.99
C HIS A 177 20.21 36.94 34.36
N PRO A 178 19.64 38.08 34.75
CA PRO A 178 19.00 38.24 36.04
C PRO A 178 17.95 37.20 36.35
N SER A 179 17.97 36.59 37.52
CA SER A 179 17.04 35.51 37.93
C SER A 179 15.59 35.97 38.05
N GLU A 180 15.37 37.28 38.10
CA GLU A 180 14.05 37.93 38.12
C GLU A 180 13.34 37.83 36.76
N HIS A 181 14.11 37.71 35.67
CA HIS A 181 13.59 37.56 34.33
C HIS A 181 13.27 36.08 34.04
N LYS A 182 12.01 35.69 34.23
CA LYS A 182 11.55 34.31 34.17
C LYS A 182 11.11 33.87 32.75
N HIS A 183 10.77 34.80 31.87
CA HIS A 183 10.16 34.50 30.57
C HIS A 183 11.22 34.51 29.48
N ILE A 184 12.03 33.42 29.43
CA ILE A 184 13.08 33.22 28.44
C ILE A 184 12.78 31.98 27.61
N LEU A 185 12.59 32.15 26.30
CA LEU A 185 12.36 31.06 25.35
C LEU A 185 13.52 30.89 24.37
N ASN A 186 13.78 29.66 23.95
CA ASN A 186 14.68 29.38 22.82
C ASN A 186 14.11 30.02 21.55
N TYR A 187 14.98 30.57 20.71
CA TYR A 187 14.61 31.25 19.47
C TYR A 187 13.81 30.34 18.51
N SER A 188 14.07 29.05 18.49
CA SER A 188 13.32 28.06 17.73
C SER A 188 11.88 27.84 18.22
N LYS A 189 11.53 28.31 19.40
CA LYS A 189 10.21 28.10 20.04
C LYS A 189 9.38 29.40 20.22
N ILE A 190 9.93 30.57 19.86
CA ILE A 190 9.25 31.86 20.09
C ILE A 190 7.94 32.00 19.32
N ASN A 191 7.80 31.34 18.20
CA ASN A 191 6.58 31.37 17.36
C ASN A 191 5.55 30.30 17.75
N TYR A 192 5.92 29.33 18.59
CA TYR A 192 5.07 28.17 18.92
C TYR A 192 4.62 28.15 20.38
N LYS A 193 5.19 29.04 21.22
CA LYS A 193 4.87 29.14 22.64
C LYS A 193 4.65 30.58 23.05
N CYS A 194 3.74 30.76 24.01
CA CYS A 194 3.50 32.03 24.64
C CYS A 194 4.75 32.52 25.39
N GLY A 195 5.19 33.74 25.11
CA GLY A 195 6.37 34.32 25.74
C GLY A 195 6.20 34.56 27.26
N ILE A 196 4.96 34.72 27.73
CA ILE A 196 4.62 34.99 29.14
C ILE A 196 4.41 33.68 29.92
N HIS A 197 3.64 32.75 29.36
CA HIS A 197 3.23 31.51 30.07
C HIS A 197 4.04 30.26 29.66
N SER A 198 4.92 30.39 28.66
CA SER A 198 5.72 29.24 28.10
C SER A 198 4.89 28.03 27.61
N GLU A 199 3.57 28.21 27.48
CA GLU A 199 2.61 27.22 27.00
C GLU A 199 2.46 27.27 25.48
N LYS A 200 2.02 26.16 24.89
CA LYS A 200 1.67 26.10 23.45
C LYS A 200 0.44 26.97 23.17
N PHE A 201 0.42 27.57 22.00
CA PHE A 201 -0.78 28.23 21.51
C PHE A 201 -1.87 27.23 21.15
N ILE A 202 -3.12 27.56 21.46
CA ILE A 202 -4.31 26.71 21.22
C ILE A 202 -5.38 27.39 20.37
N SER A 203 -5.29 28.72 20.23
CA SER A 203 -6.28 29.52 19.50
C SER A 203 -5.66 30.79 18.93
N PHE A 204 -6.41 31.46 18.06
CA PHE A 204 -6.04 32.71 17.43
C PHE A 204 -7.19 33.73 17.56
N CYS A 205 -6.86 34.98 17.90
CA CYS A 205 -7.80 36.08 17.89
C CYS A 205 -7.66 36.88 16.58
N ASP A 206 -8.71 36.91 15.74
CA ASP A 206 -8.69 37.64 14.49
C ASP A 206 -8.58 39.15 14.64
N LYS A 207 -9.21 39.72 15.67
CA LYS A 207 -9.20 41.18 15.94
C LYS A 207 -7.84 41.66 16.42
N CYS A 208 -7.23 40.93 17.39
CA CYS A 208 -5.91 41.25 17.90
C CYS A 208 -4.76 40.75 17.03
N ARG A 209 -5.03 39.83 16.12
CA ARG A 209 -4.05 39.11 15.28
C ARG A 209 -2.94 38.44 16.10
N GLN A 210 -3.34 37.76 17.18
CA GLN A 210 -2.43 37.12 18.12
C GLN A 210 -2.81 35.68 18.39
N ASN A 211 -1.78 34.82 18.49
CA ASN A 211 -1.95 33.49 19.02
C ASN A 211 -2.13 33.50 20.52
N LEU A 212 -3.03 32.71 21.05
CA LEU A 212 -3.37 32.67 22.47
C LEU A 212 -3.09 31.25 23.01
N CYS A 213 -2.37 31.17 24.14
CA CYS A 213 -2.32 29.97 24.97
C CYS A 213 -3.56 29.92 25.87
N PHE A 214 -3.76 28.83 26.60
CA PHE A 214 -4.91 28.65 27.47
C PHE A 214 -5.10 29.80 28.45
N MET A 215 -4.02 30.21 29.13
CA MET A 215 -4.06 31.32 30.11
C MET A 215 -4.31 32.67 29.45
N CYS A 216 -3.78 32.91 28.25
CA CYS A 216 -4.08 34.15 27.53
C CYS A 216 -5.51 34.18 27.01
N GLN A 217 -6.07 33.05 26.62
CA GLN A 217 -7.44 32.92 26.12
C GLN A 217 -8.46 33.17 27.25
N SER A 218 -8.21 32.61 28.46
CA SER A 218 -9.12 32.80 29.61
C SER A 218 -9.20 34.23 30.09
N ASN A 219 -8.14 35.03 29.85
CA ASN A 219 -8.07 36.44 30.24
C ASN A 219 -8.29 37.41 29.04
N HIS A 220 -8.71 36.88 27.90
CA HIS A 220 -8.90 37.69 26.69
C HIS A 220 -10.27 38.37 26.68
N ASP A 221 -10.37 39.48 25.97
CA ASP A 221 -11.62 40.22 25.80
C ASP A 221 -12.71 39.36 25.15
N ASN A 222 -13.78 39.09 25.87
CA ASN A 222 -14.88 38.20 25.41
C ASN A 222 -15.65 38.76 24.21
N THR A 223 -15.44 40.02 23.82
CA THR A 223 -16.02 40.61 22.61
C THR A 223 -15.26 40.29 21.33
N HIS A 224 -14.11 39.62 21.44
CA HIS A 224 -13.28 39.25 20.33
C HIS A 224 -13.57 37.82 19.88
N GLU A 225 -13.67 37.64 18.57
CA GLU A 225 -13.82 36.29 17.98
C GLU A 225 -12.50 35.53 18.12
N ILE A 226 -12.56 34.39 18.81
CA ILE A 226 -11.43 33.48 19.00
C ILE A 226 -11.66 32.21 18.20
N LYS A 227 -10.70 31.83 17.36
CA LYS A 227 -10.70 30.60 16.55
C LYS A 227 -9.82 29.55 17.23
N PRO A 228 -10.41 28.51 17.85
CA PRO A 228 -9.64 27.36 18.36
C PRO A 228 -8.93 26.62 17.24
N PHE A 229 -7.65 26.27 17.44
CA PHE A 229 -6.86 25.55 16.43
C PHE A 229 -7.46 24.20 16.07
N ILE A 230 -8.07 23.50 17.03
CA ILE A 230 -8.70 22.20 16.80
C ILE A 230 -9.77 22.24 15.70
N ASN A 231 -10.42 23.39 15.49
CA ASN A 231 -11.47 23.56 14.48
C ASN A 231 -10.93 23.90 13.08
N ILE A 232 -9.65 24.26 12.97
CA ILE A 232 -9.02 24.70 11.72
C ILE A 232 -7.77 23.89 11.37
N MET A 233 -7.47 22.83 12.14
CA MET A 233 -6.29 21.98 11.88
C MET A 233 -6.45 21.25 10.56
N PRO A 234 -5.46 21.36 9.64
CA PRO A 234 -5.45 20.57 8.42
C PRO A 234 -5.19 19.09 8.71
N ASN A 235 -5.65 18.23 7.83
CA ASN A 235 -5.28 16.81 7.86
C ASN A 235 -3.87 16.63 7.28
N ILE A 236 -2.87 16.74 8.13
CA ILE A 236 -1.45 16.73 7.75
C ILE A 236 -1.06 15.43 7.03
N ASP A 237 -1.59 14.29 7.44
CA ASP A 237 -1.25 12.99 6.83
C ASP A 237 -1.81 12.90 5.41
N MET A 238 -3.03 13.38 5.20
CA MET A 238 -3.62 13.47 3.87
C MET A 238 -2.84 14.43 2.96
N ASP A 239 -2.41 15.56 3.48
CA ASP A 239 -1.67 16.55 2.68
C ASP A 239 -0.24 16.08 2.38
N LYS A 240 0.43 15.38 3.31
CA LYS A 240 1.70 14.70 3.04
C LYS A 240 1.56 13.63 1.96
N ALA A 241 0.49 12.84 2.00
CA ALA A 241 0.21 11.85 0.97
C ALA A 241 0.01 12.49 -0.41
N LYS A 242 -0.71 13.62 -0.50
CA LYS A 242 -0.85 14.40 -1.74
C LYS A 242 0.49 14.92 -2.27
N LEU A 243 1.39 15.37 -1.37
CA LEU A 243 2.72 15.85 -1.77
C LEU A 243 3.60 14.71 -2.31
N ILE A 244 3.55 13.53 -1.71
CA ILE A 244 4.25 12.33 -2.20
C ILE A 244 3.73 11.99 -3.60
N LEU A 245 2.41 11.93 -3.78
CA LEU A 245 1.79 11.65 -5.07
C LEU A 245 2.17 12.71 -6.13
N LEU A 246 2.23 13.99 -5.75
CA LEU A 246 2.66 15.07 -6.64
C LEU A 246 4.12 14.87 -7.07
N LYS A 247 5.01 14.51 -6.14
CA LYS A 247 6.42 14.24 -6.43
C LYS A 247 6.58 13.07 -7.41
N ASP A 248 5.82 11.99 -7.22
CA ASP A 248 5.83 10.85 -8.12
C ASP A 248 5.33 11.22 -9.53
N LYS A 249 4.30 12.08 -9.62
CA LYS A 249 3.82 12.62 -10.91
C LYS A 249 4.88 13.47 -11.61
N ILE A 250 5.61 14.31 -10.86
CA ILE A 250 6.71 15.11 -11.41
C ILE A 250 7.82 14.21 -11.95
N ASN A 251 8.23 13.19 -11.22
CA ASN A 251 9.24 12.23 -11.66
C ASN A 251 8.79 11.48 -12.93
N ASN A 252 7.50 11.17 -13.04
CA ASN A 252 6.96 10.55 -14.26
C ASN A 252 6.97 11.52 -15.45
N ILE A 253 6.65 12.80 -15.24
CA ILE A 253 6.76 13.83 -16.29
C ILE A 253 8.22 13.98 -16.75
N GLU A 254 9.17 13.97 -15.83
CA GLU A 254 10.61 14.04 -16.13
C GLU A 254 11.04 12.88 -17.04
N LYS A 255 10.66 11.64 -16.72
CA LYS A 255 10.90 10.47 -17.57
C LYS A 255 10.30 10.62 -18.97
N ILE A 256 9.05 11.12 -19.05
CA ILE A 256 8.38 11.36 -20.35
C ILE A 256 9.16 12.37 -21.19
N ILE A 257 9.68 13.43 -20.55
CA ILE A 257 10.50 14.44 -21.23
C ILE A 257 11.82 13.82 -21.72
N GLU A 258 12.49 13.01 -20.90
CA GLU A 258 13.73 12.31 -21.28
C GLU A 258 13.50 11.36 -22.46
N GLU A 259 12.42 10.60 -22.45
CA GLU A 259 12.02 9.74 -23.58
C GLU A 259 11.74 10.57 -24.85
N ALA A 260 11.04 11.69 -24.74
CA ALA A 260 10.77 12.57 -25.87
C ALA A 260 12.08 13.16 -26.45
N ILE A 261 13.02 13.55 -25.60
CA ILE A 261 14.35 14.03 -26.03
C ILE A 261 15.08 12.93 -26.80
N LYS A 262 15.07 11.70 -26.32
CA LYS A 262 15.68 10.54 -26.99
C LYS A 262 15.06 10.31 -28.38
N ILE A 263 13.75 10.40 -28.48
CA ILE A 263 13.01 10.30 -29.75
C ILE A 263 13.48 11.39 -30.74
N PHE A 264 13.60 12.63 -30.30
CA PHE A 264 14.08 13.72 -31.15
C PHE A 264 15.50 13.50 -31.65
N PHE A 265 16.40 12.99 -30.83
CA PHE A 265 17.77 12.68 -31.25
C PHE A 265 17.79 11.57 -32.30
N GLU A 266 17.01 10.51 -32.12
CA GLU A 266 16.94 9.39 -33.06
C GLU A 266 16.38 9.81 -34.43
N VAL A 267 15.35 10.64 -34.44
CA VAL A 267 14.80 11.24 -35.70
C VAL A 267 15.84 12.09 -36.39
N LYS A 268 16.57 12.96 -35.65
CA LYS A 268 17.62 13.81 -36.19
C LYS A 268 18.74 12.99 -36.83
N GLU A 269 19.22 11.94 -36.18
CA GLU A 269 20.28 11.06 -36.70
C GLU A 269 19.87 10.40 -38.01
N ASN A 270 18.62 9.88 -38.09
CA ASN A 270 18.09 9.26 -39.32
C ASN A 270 17.97 10.28 -40.48
N ILE A 271 17.51 11.51 -40.20
CA ILE A 271 17.43 12.59 -41.20
C ILE A 271 18.82 12.96 -41.69
N ASN A 272 19.80 13.08 -40.81
CA ASN A 272 21.18 13.39 -41.17
C ASN A 272 21.78 12.27 -42.02
N ALA A 273 21.60 11.01 -41.66
CA ALA A 273 22.05 9.86 -42.44
C ALA A 273 21.44 9.85 -43.84
N PHE A 274 20.14 10.07 -43.96
CA PHE A 274 19.43 10.20 -45.24
C PHE A 274 20.08 11.32 -46.09
N SER A 275 20.26 12.51 -45.54
CA SER A 275 20.87 13.66 -46.24
C SER A 275 22.29 13.35 -46.73
N GLU A 276 23.12 12.68 -45.89
CA GLU A 276 24.48 12.33 -46.25
C GLU A 276 24.56 11.28 -47.37
N ILE A 277 23.69 10.25 -47.32
CA ILE A 277 23.62 9.23 -48.38
C ILE A 277 23.18 9.87 -49.69
N TYR A 278 22.13 10.70 -49.66
CA TYR A 278 21.62 11.39 -50.86
C TYR A 278 22.66 12.29 -51.46
N ARG A 279 23.39 13.09 -50.64
CA ARG A 279 24.49 13.93 -51.07
C ARG A 279 25.58 13.12 -51.80
N LYS A 280 26.02 11.99 -51.20
CA LYS A 280 27.04 11.11 -51.84
C LYS A 280 26.58 10.59 -53.20
N ILE A 281 25.30 10.26 -53.37
CA ILE A 281 24.77 9.81 -54.65
C ILE A 281 24.78 10.94 -55.68
N LEU A 282 24.40 12.15 -55.29
CA LEU A 282 24.43 13.35 -56.16
C LEU A 282 25.86 13.73 -56.53
N ASP A 283 26.83 13.69 -55.58
CA ASP A 283 28.22 13.97 -55.83
C ASP A 283 28.80 12.99 -56.85
N ASN A 284 28.52 11.70 -56.72
CA ASN A 284 28.94 10.68 -57.70
C ASN A 284 28.37 10.95 -59.09
N TYR A 285 27.13 11.39 -59.20
CA TYR A 285 26.55 11.79 -60.48
C TYR A 285 27.23 13.00 -61.09
N ASN A 286 27.56 14.02 -60.31
CA ASN A 286 28.21 15.24 -60.72
C ASN A 286 29.66 15.00 -61.18
N HIS A 287 30.39 14.01 -60.64
CA HIS A 287 31.75 13.64 -61.04
C HIS A 287 31.79 12.81 -62.33
N GLY A 288 30.67 12.72 -63.05
CA GLY A 288 30.59 12.07 -64.35
C GLY A 288 30.34 10.57 -64.34
N ASN A 289 30.11 9.97 -63.15
CA ASN A 289 29.76 8.57 -63.00
C ASN A 289 28.26 8.34 -63.26
N ARG A 290 27.86 8.44 -64.51
CA ARG A 290 26.44 8.33 -64.91
C ARG A 290 26.13 6.92 -65.38
N ASN A 291 25.26 6.23 -64.63
CA ASN A 291 24.66 4.99 -65.07
C ASN A 291 23.18 4.92 -64.63
N TYR A 292 22.46 3.94 -65.17
CA TYR A 292 21.05 3.81 -64.91
C TYR A 292 20.71 3.61 -63.45
N GLN A 293 21.52 2.87 -62.68
CA GLN A 293 21.33 2.63 -61.26
C GLN A 293 21.44 3.92 -60.43
N ILE A 294 22.45 4.75 -60.76
CA ILE A 294 22.63 6.05 -60.06
C ILE A 294 21.44 6.94 -60.33
N ILE A 295 20.91 7.00 -61.56
CA ILE A 295 19.73 7.79 -61.90
C ILE A 295 18.47 7.28 -61.18
N GLN A 296 18.27 5.96 -61.13
CA GLN A 296 17.20 5.34 -60.39
C GLN A 296 17.29 5.66 -58.88
N ASN A 297 18.49 5.54 -58.31
CA ASN A 297 18.68 5.85 -56.89
C ASN A 297 18.36 7.35 -56.59
N ILE A 298 18.79 8.27 -57.46
CA ILE A 298 18.44 9.70 -57.31
C ILE A 298 16.94 9.90 -57.30
N ASN A 299 16.21 9.27 -58.24
CA ASN A 299 14.73 9.36 -58.29
C ASN A 299 14.10 8.76 -57.05
N THR A 300 14.59 7.60 -56.57
CA THR A 300 14.07 6.94 -55.33
C THR A 300 14.22 7.86 -54.11
N PHE A 301 15.38 8.54 -53.96
CA PHE A 301 15.60 9.47 -52.84
C PHE A 301 14.79 10.76 -53.00
N LYS A 302 14.61 11.28 -54.25
CA LYS A 302 13.79 12.46 -54.52
C LYS A 302 12.35 12.25 -54.18
N ASP A 303 11.78 11.07 -54.46
CA ASP A 303 10.39 10.75 -54.31
C ASP A 303 10.06 10.19 -52.89
N PHE A 304 11.03 10.14 -51.99
CA PHE A 304 10.84 9.63 -50.64
C PHE A 304 10.14 10.64 -49.74
N ASP A 305 9.08 10.22 -49.08
CA ASP A 305 8.17 11.06 -48.29
C ASP A 305 8.81 11.86 -47.14
N ILE A 306 9.99 11.47 -46.67
CA ILE A 306 10.66 12.14 -45.54
C ILE A 306 10.86 13.65 -45.77
N ILE A 307 11.08 14.05 -47.04
CA ILE A 307 11.25 15.49 -47.41
C ILE A 307 9.94 16.25 -47.17
N ASN A 308 8.82 15.63 -47.52
CA ASN A 308 7.52 16.22 -47.33
C ASN A 308 7.15 16.29 -45.83
N ASP A 309 7.49 15.26 -45.07
CA ASP A 309 7.29 15.22 -43.61
C ASP A 309 8.11 16.32 -42.90
N ILE A 310 9.38 16.52 -43.28
CA ILE A 310 10.25 17.58 -42.73
C ILE A 310 9.70 18.99 -43.09
N ASN A 311 9.26 19.19 -44.33
CA ASN A 311 8.66 20.44 -44.74
C ASN A 311 7.37 20.75 -43.98
N LYS A 312 6.57 19.74 -43.71
CA LYS A 312 5.36 19.87 -42.90
C LYS A 312 5.68 20.34 -41.46
N ILE A 313 6.66 19.74 -40.81
CA ILE A 313 7.11 20.14 -39.47
C ILE A 313 7.67 21.59 -39.50
N HIS A 314 8.45 21.93 -40.50
CA HIS A 314 9.04 23.26 -40.62
C HIS A 314 7.99 24.34 -40.73
N ASN A 315 6.93 24.11 -41.53
CA ASN A 315 5.88 25.07 -41.83
C ASN A 315 4.78 25.12 -40.79
N GLU A 316 4.69 24.13 -39.87
CA GLU A 316 3.68 24.07 -38.82
C GLU A 316 3.94 25.15 -37.76
N LYS A 317 2.94 25.97 -37.47
CA LYS A 317 3.05 27.07 -36.48
C LYS A 317 2.82 26.61 -35.05
N SER A 318 2.03 25.56 -34.83
CA SER A 318 1.72 25.03 -33.51
C SER A 318 2.85 24.14 -33.00
N PHE A 319 3.38 24.47 -31.82
CA PHE A 319 4.41 23.64 -31.17
C PHE A 319 3.92 22.21 -30.91
N SER A 320 2.67 22.06 -30.43
CA SER A 320 2.07 20.76 -30.18
C SER A 320 1.99 19.90 -31.44
N ASN A 321 1.55 20.49 -32.56
CA ASN A 321 1.46 19.78 -33.84
C ASN A 321 2.85 19.39 -34.36
N ARG A 322 3.87 20.23 -34.20
CA ARG A 322 5.27 19.87 -34.53
C ARG A 322 5.74 18.64 -33.77
N ILE A 323 5.46 18.57 -32.46
CA ILE A 323 5.79 17.40 -31.65
C ILE A 323 5.06 16.15 -32.18
N ILE A 324 3.77 16.25 -32.48
CA ILE A 324 2.99 15.15 -33.03
C ILE A 324 3.57 14.67 -34.38
N ASP A 325 3.95 15.58 -35.26
CA ASP A 325 4.54 15.22 -36.55
C ASP A 325 5.93 14.57 -36.40
N ILE A 326 6.76 15.02 -35.45
CA ILE A 326 8.04 14.37 -35.10
C ILE A 326 7.83 12.96 -34.57
N ILE A 327 6.85 12.78 -33.65
CA ILE A 327 6.47 11.46 -33.14
C ILE A 327 5.98 10.55 -34.29
N ASN A 328 5.26 11.10 -35.25
CA ASN A 328 4.81 10.34 -36.42
C ASN A 328 5.98 9.88 -37.30
N ILE A 329 6.99 10.73 -37.53
CA ILE A 329 8.24 10.32 -38.20
C ILE A 329 8.97 9.24 -37.41
N PHE A 330 9.12 9.42 -36.10
CA PHE A 330 9.74 8.43 -35.23
C PHE A 330 9.03 7.08 -35.32
N ASN A 331 7.70 7.07 -35.28
CA ASN A 331 6.90 5.87 -35.44
C ASN A 331 7.09 5.25 -36.85
N LYS A 332 7.21 6.04 -37.91
CA LYS A 332 7.55 5.54 -39.26
C LYS A 332 8.94 4.91 -39.30
N ILE A 333 9.94 5.53 -38.66
CA ILE A 333 11.29 4.98 -38.55
C ILE A 333 11.28 3.69 -37.74
N LYS A 334 10.51 3.64 -36.66
CA LYS A 334 10.34 2.46 -35.76
C LYS A 334 9.26 1.47 -36.18
N GLU A 335 8.65 1.60 -37.34
CA GLU A 335 7.55 0.75 -37.82
C GLU A 335 7.86 -0.78 -37.81
N ARG A 336 9.08 -1.16 -37.55
CA ARG A 336 9.53 -2.55 -37.41
C ARG A 336 9.82 -2.99 -35.97
N THR A 337 9.17 -2.41 -34.95
CA THR A 337 9.26 -2.97 -33.61
C THR A 337 8.68 -4.39 -33.66
N GLU A 338 9.55 -5.36 -33.44
CA GLU A 338 9.21 -6.77 -33.44
C GLU A 338 9.38 -7.34 -32.03
N ILE A 339 8.36 -7.95 -31.49
CA ILE A 339 8.49 -8.76 -30.28
C ILE A 339 8.69 -10.21 -30.62
N LYS A 340 9.63 -10.87 -29.96
CA LYS A 340 9.89 -12.30 -30.11
C LYS A 340 9.01 -13.09 -29.16
N ILE A 341 8.40 -14.14 -29.69
CA ILE A 341 7.45 -15.00 -28.98
C ILE A 341 7.86 -16.44 -29.21
N ARG A 342 7.97 -17.21 -28.12
CA ARG A 342 8.42 -18.60 -28.16
C ARG A 342 7.34 -19.55 -27.68
N TYR A 343 7.10 -20.59 -28.45
CA TYR A 343 6.14 -21.65 -28.18
C TYR A 343 6.83 -23.00 -28.07
N LYS A 344 6.35 -23.86 -27.18
CA LYS A 344 6.73 -25.24 -27.12
C LYS A 344 5.99 -26.02 -28.23
N ILE A 345 6.69 -26.93 -28.91
CA ILE A 345 6.12 -27.76 -29.95
C ILE A 345 5.65 -29.10 -29.34
N ASP A 346 4.40 -29.46 -29.57
CA ASP A 346 3.96 -30.86 -29.47
C ASP A 346 4.01 -31.49 -30.86
N GLN A 347 4.87 -32.48 -31.04
CA GLN A 347 5.10 -33.15 -32.32
C GLN A 347 3.83 -33.84 -32.89
N ARG A 348 2.82 -34.09 -32.05
CA ARG A 348 1.53 -34.72 -32.44
C ARG A 348 0.56 -33.70 -33.05
N GLU A 349 0.74 -32.43 -32.79
CA GLU A 349 -0.14 -31.37 -33.31
C GLU A 349 0.30 -30.95 -34.73
N GLU A 350 -0.65 -30.75 -35.63
CA GLU A 350 -0.37 -30.19 -36.96
C GLU A 350 -0.27 -28.67 -36.95
N LYS A 351 -0.97 -28.02 -36.02
CA LYS A 351 -1.03 -26.55 -35.88
C LYS A 351 -0.85 -26.16 -34.43
N ILE A 352 -0.13 -25.06 -34.20
CA ILE A 352 0.08 -24.49 -32.91
C ILE A 352 -0.84 -23.28 -32.77
N LYS A 353 -1.59 -23.17 -31.66
CA LYS A 353 -2.34 -21.92 -31.31
C LYS A 353 -1.33 -20.89 -30.89
N ILE A 354 -1.24 -19.77 -31.61
CA ILE A 354 -0.26 -18.71 -31.38
C ILE A 354 -0.91 -17.41 -30.87
N PHE A 355 -2.15 -17.13 -31.24
CA PHE A 355 -2.94 -16.01 -30.74
C PHE A 355 -4.39 -16.46 -30.53
N ASP A 356 -5.18 -15.61 -29.88
CA ASP A 356 -6.62 -15.84 -29.78
C ASP A 356 -7.38 -15.21 -30.96
N SER A 357 -8.54 -15.80 -31.29
CA SER A 357 -9.40 -15.34 -32.38
C SER A 357 -9.87 -13.89 -32.26
N ASP A 358 -10.21 -13.45 -31.04
CA ASP A 358 -10.67 -12.08 -30.81
C ASP A 358 -9.51 -11.08 -31.01
N PHE A 359 -8.32 -11.38 -30.49
CA PHE A 359 -7.13 -10.56 -30.74
C PHE A 359 -6.81 -10.47 -32.22
N VAL A 360 -6.85 -11.59 -32.94
CA VAL A 360 -6.63 -11.63 -34.41
C VAL A 360 -7.65 -10.77 -35.14
N LYS A 361 -8.93 -10.93 -34.82
CA LYS A 361 -10.01 -10.14 -35.43
C LYS A 361 -9.80 -8.65 -35.28
N ASN A 362 -9.43 -8.20 -34.08
CA ASN A 362 -9.28 -6.78 -33.75
C ASN A 362 -8.01 -6.16 -34.34
N ASN A 363 -6.93 -6.95 -34.53
CA ASN A 363 -5.60 -6.43 -34.86
C ASN A 363 -5.05 -6.91 -36.22
N LYS A 364 -5.79 -7.70 -37.01
CA LYS A 364 -5.35 -8.30 -38.29
C LYS A 364 -4.79 -7.29 -39.29
N LYS A 365 -5.33 -6.07 -39.30
CA LYS A 365 -4.86 -4.98 -40.19
C LYS A 365 -3.61 -4.26 -39.68
N LEU A 366 -3.30 -4.39 -38.40
CA LEU A 366 -2.22 -3.65 -37.73
C LEU A 366 -0.96 -4.48 -37.58
N CYS A 367 -1.10 -5.79 -37.35
CA CYS A 367 0.00 -6.67 -37.00
C CYS A 367 0.29 -7.69 -38.08
N LYS A 368 1.57 -8.11 -38.19
CA LYS A 368 2.06 -9.18 -39.05
C LYS A 368 2.92 -10.14 -38.26
N ILE A 369 2.84 -11.42 -38.61
CA ILE A 369 3.75 -12.45 -38.07
C ILE A 369 4.97 -12.51 -38.96
N ILE A 370 6.16 -12.60 -38.37
CA ILE A 370 7.42 -12.80 -39.07
C ILE A 370 8.01 -14.12 -38.61
N TYR A 371 8.23 -15.03 -39.56
CA TYR A 371 8.89 -16.32 -39.36
C TYR A 371 9.90 -16.61 -40.44
N LYS A 372 11.15 -16.94 -40.04
CA LYS A 372 12.28 -17.19 -40.99
C LYS A 372 12.41 -16.06 -42.06
N LYS A 373 12.29 -14.77 -41.59
CA LYS A 373 12.35 -13.55 -42.40
C LYS A 373 11.23 -13.38 -43.43
N LYS A 374 10.16 -14.18 -43.39
CA LYS A 374 8.95 -14.03 -44.23
C LYS A 374 7.81 -13.47 -43.37
N GLU A 375 7.03 -12.57 -43.99
CA GLU A 375 5.84 -12.00 -43.38
C GLU A 375 4.62 -12.89 -43.67
N TYR A 376 3.79 -13.05 -42.62
CA TYR A 376 2.52 -13.77 -42.68
C TYR A 376 1.41 -12.88 -42.08
N GLU A 377 0.20 -13.09 -42.51
CA GLU A 377 -0.95 -12.46 -41.88
C GLU A 377 -1.11 -12.89 -40.41
N LEU A 378 -1.61 -11.98 -39.57
CA LEU A 378 -1.97 -12.33 -38.21
C LEU A 378 -3.05 -13.41 -38.24
N SER A 379 -2.80 -14.54 -37.57
CA SER A 379 -3.67 -15.70 -37.54
C SER A 379 -3.71 -16.35 -36.17
N GLU A 380 -4.78 -17.06 -35.87
CA GLU A 380 -4.95 -17.79 -34.58
C GLU A 380 -4.00 -18.98 -34.48
N TYR A 381 -3.83 -19.73 -35.58
CA TYR A 381 -3.00 -20.91 -35.65
C TYR A 381 -1.86 -20.72 -36.65
N PHE A 382 -0.74 -21.35 -36.35
CA PHE A 382 0.39 -21.48 -37.28
C PHE A 382 0.72 -22.95 -37.52
N ASN A 383 1.11 -23.32 -38.74
CA ASN A 383 1.49 -24.67 -39.06
C ASN A 383 2.71 -25.09 -38.26
N ASN A 384 2.64 -26.25 -37.60
CA ASN A 384 3.73 -26.76 -36.79
C ASN A 384 4.96 -27.04 -37.64
N PRO A 385 6.10 -26.33 -37.42
CA PRO A 385 7.30 -26.52 -38.24
C PRO A 385 8.00 -27.86 -37.99
N LYS A 386 7.73 -28.51 -36.84
CA LYS A 386 8.30 -29.82 -36.42
C LYS A 386 9.83 -29.92 -36.41
N ASP A 387 10.52 -28.79 -36.56
CA ASP A 387 11.99 -28.76 -36.71
C ASP A 387 12.76 -28.79 -35.39
N ASN A 388 12.15 -28.34 -34.28
CA ASN A 388 12.77 -28.17 -32.96
C ASN A 388 11.73 -28.27 -31.84
N ASP A 389 12.15 -28.32 -30.58
CA ASP A 389 11.25 -28.33 -29.43
C ASP A 389 10.64 -26.94 -29.15
N ILE A 390 11.27 -25.88 -29.64
CA ILE A 390 10.83 -24.49 -29.49
C ILE A 390 10.65 -23.83 -30.85
N PHE A 391 9.50 -23.22 -31.04
CA PHE A 391 9.12 -22.43 -32.20
C PHE A 391 9.15 -20.93 -31.83
N GLU A 392 9.95 -20.13 -32.54
CA GLU A 392 10.04 -18.68 -32.32
C GLU A 392 9.48 -17.96 -33.54
N ILE A 393 8.56 -17.03 -33.29
CA ILE A 393 8.06 -16.05 -34.23
C ILE A 393 8.35 -14.62 -33.72
N SER A 394 8.33 -13.64 -34.63
CA SER A 394 8.23 -12.22 -34.28
C SER A 394 6.85 -11.68 -34.65
N LEU A 395 6.34 -10.76 -33.86
CA LEU A 395 5.12 -9.99 -34.14
C LEU A 395 5.50 -8.54 -34.38
N ALA A 396 5.21 -8.04 -35.60
CA ALA A 396 5.46 -6.65 -36.00
C ALA A 396 4.16 -5.83 -36.01
N GLY A 397 4.29 -4.48 -35.91
CA GLY A 397 3.17 -3.55 -35.93
C GLY A 397 2.46 -3.37 -34.57
N ILE A 398 3.04 -3.91 -33.52
CA ILE A 398 2.42 -4.01 -32.18
C ILE A 398 2.21 -2.66 -31.48
N ASN A 399 3.00 -1.63 -31.81
CA ASN A 399 2.87 -0.28 -31.22
C ASN A 399 1.59 0.46 -31.61
N LYS A 400 0.86 -0.04 -32.59
CA LYS A 400 -0.37 0.56 -33.08
C LYS A 400 -1.64 0.03 -32.41
N ILE A 401 -1.53 -1.07 -31.65
CA ILE A 401 -2.69 -1.72 -31.03
C ILE A 401 -3.22 -0.90 -29.87
N LYS A 402 -4.54 -0.88 -29.74
CA LYS A 402 -5.27 -0.30 -28.61
C LYS A 402 -5.87 -1.38 -27.71
N ASP A 403 -6.02 -2.57 -28.24
CA ASP A 403 -6.68 -3.71 -27.62
C ASP A 403 -5.74 -4.91 -27.60
N MET A 404 -5.26 -5.25 -26.39
CA MET A 404 -4.50 -6.46 -26.10
C MET A 404 -5.38 -7.58 -25.54
N ASN A 405 -6.70 -7.34 -25.44
CA ASN A 405 -7.61 -8.30 -24.84
C ASN A 405 -7.46 -9.68 -25.53
N SER A 406 -7.35 -10.71 -24.70
CA SER A 406 -7.22 -12.10 -25.15
C SER A 406 -6.02 -12.40 -26.05
N MET A 407 -4.99 -11.57 -26.12
CA MET A 407 -3.89 -11.72 -27.09
C MET A 407 -3.37 -13.16 -27.17
N PHE A 408 -3.05 -13.79 -26.03
CA PHE A 408 -2.58 -15.16 -25.93
C PHE A 408 -3.55 -16.06 -25.18
N TYR A 409 -4.83 -15.72 -25.17
CA TYR A 409 -5.83 -16.51 -24.42
C TYR A 409 -5.85 -17.98 -24.88
N GLY A 410 -5.58 -18.89 -23.91
CA GLY A 410 -5.55 -20.32 -24.15
C GLY A 410 -4.35 -20.81 -24.99
N CYS A 411 -3.32 -19.98 -25.19
CA CYS A 411 -2.07 -20.42 -25.82
C CYS A 411 -1.24 -21.21 -24.78
N SER A 412 -1.68 -22.44 -24.48
CA SER A 412 -1.04 -23.31 -23.48
C SER A 412 0.42 -23.63 -23.80
N ASN A 413 0.81 -23.58 -25.07
CA ASN A 413 2.15 -23.84 -25.58
C ASN A 413 3.07 -22.59 -25.52
N LEU A 414 2.59 -21.41 -25.16
CA LEU A 414 3.41 -20.21 -25.02
C LEU A 414 4.42 -20.40 -23.88
N VAL A 415 5.72 -20.27 -24.16
CA VAL A 415 6.81 -20.47 -23.18
C VAL A 415 7.40 -19.17 -22.71
N SER A 416 7.72 -18.25 -23.63
CA SER A 416 8.37 -17.00 -23.23
C SER A 416 8.20 -15.86 -24.22
N LEU A 417 8.31 -14.62 -23.67
CA LEU A 417 8.44 -13.38 -24.41
C LEU A 417 9.73 -12.69 -23.93
N PRO A 418 10.87 -12.98 -24.57
CA PRO A 418 12.19 -12.63 -24.05
C PRO A 418 12.56 -11.14 -24.16
N ASN A 419 11.95 -10.40 -25.08
CA ASN A 419 12.26 -8.98 -25.30
C ASN A 419 10.98 -8.18 -25.55
N LEU A 420 10.61 -7.36 -24.57
CA LEU A 420 9.44 -6.48 -24.65
C LEU A 420 9.83 -5.00 -24.44
N SER A 421 11.12 -4.69 -24.32
CA SER A 421 11.63 -3.35 -24.01
C SER A 421 11.27 -2.28 -25.05
N GLU A 422 11.09 -2.70 -26.31
CA GLU A 422 10.73 -1.79 -27.39
C GLU A 422 9.22 -1.68 -27.63
N TRP A 423 8.40 -2.46 -26.92
CA TRP A 423 6.96 -2.42 -27.09
C TRP A 423 6.35 -1.21 -26.39
N ASN A 424 5.98 -0.22 -27.14
CA ASN A 424 5.24 0.94 -26.63
C ASN A 424 3.74 0.60 -26.47
N THR A 425 3.27 0.52 -25.24
CA THR A 425 1.87 0.20 -24.89
C THR A 425 1.03 1.45 -24.57
N TYR A 426 1.51 2.66 -24.83
CA TYR A 426 0.81 3.92 -24.54
C TYR A 426 -0.62 3.95 -25.08
N ASN A 427 -0.86 3.36 -26.27
CA ASN A 427 -2.17 3.35 -26.90
C ASN A 427 -3.12 2.27 -26.34
N VAL A 428 -2.64 1.36 -25.49
CA VAL A 428 -3.40 0.21 -25.01
C VAL A 428 -4.41 0.63 -23.94
N GLU A 429 -5.67 0.33 -24.18
CA GLU A 429 -6.79 0.61 -23.26
C GLU A 429 -7.29 -0.65 -22.55
N ASP A 430 -7.14 -1.82 -23.17
CA ASP A 430 -7.57 -3.12 -22.63
C ASP A 430 -6.44 -4.15 -22.69
N MET A 431 -6.08 -4.68 -21.51
CA MET A 431 -5.12 -5.77 -21.34
C MET A 431 -5.78 -7.06 -20.79
N GLY A 432 -7.10 -7.07 -20.72
CA GLY A 432 -7.83 -8.19 -20.14
C GLY A 432 -7.49 -9.52 -20.83
N LYS A 433 -7.35 -10.59 -20.05
CA LYS A 433 -7.12 -11.97 -20.53
C LYS A 433 -5.89 -12.16 -21.42
N ALA A 434 -5.00 -11.15 -21.52
CA ALA A 434 -3.89 -11.20 -22.51
C ALA A 434 -3.02 -12.46 -22.39
N PHE A 435 -2.79 -12.98 -21.18
CA PHE A 435 -2.06 -14.24 -20.95
C PHE A 435 -2.91 -15.32 -20.27
N ARG A 436 -4.24 -15.18 -20.31
CA ARG A 436 -5.13 -16.14 -19.65
C ARG A 436 -4.95 -17.56 -20.20
N GLY A 437 -4.62 -18.49 -19.30
CA GLY A 437 -4.46 -19.91 -19.65
C GLY A 437 -3.15 -20.27 -20.36
N CYS A 438 -2.14 -19.37 -20.34
CA CYS A 438 -0.79 -19.66 -20.81
C CYS A 438 -0.05 -20.53 -19.79
N SER A 439 -0.45 -21.81 -19.68
CA SER A 439 0.02 -22.69 -18.61
C SER A 439 1.51 -23.05 -18.70
N SER A 440 2.10 -23.04 -19.89
CA SER A 440 3.54 -23.26 -20.11
C SER A 440 4.40 -21.99 -20.05
N LEU A 441 3.80 -20.82 -19.81
CA LEU A 441 4.55 -19.56 -19.76
C LEU A 441 5.49 -19.53 -18.54
N GLU A 442 6.78 -19.63 -18.79
CA GLU A 442 7.82 -19.68 -17.78
C GLU A 442 8.47 -18.30 -17.53
N TYR A 443 8.59 -17.50 -18.60
CA TYR A 443 9.33 -16.26 -18.58
C TYR A 443 8.70 -15.18 -19.46
N ILE A 444 8.54 -14.02 -18.86
CA ILE A 444 8.27 -12.77 -19.56
C ILE A 444 9.49 -11.87 -19.30
N SER A 445 9.86 -11.03 -20.25
CA SER A 445 11.00 -10.09 -20.15
C SER A 445 11.24 -9.61 -18.71
N LYS A 446 12.50 -9.49 -18.30
CA LYS A 446 12.85 -9.06 -16.93
C LYS A 446 12.20 -7.74 -16.54
N GLU A 447 12.09 -6.83 -17.49
CA GLU A 447 11.45 -5.53 -17.33
C GLU A 447 10.22 -5.46 -18.26
N LEU A 448 9.13 -4.94 -17.73
CA LEU A 448 7.94 -4.59 -18.49
C LEU A 448 7.78 -3.06 -18.47
N PRO A 449 8.48 -2.34 -19.34
CA PRO A 449 8.37 -0.88 -19.41
C PRO A 449 7.06 -0.45 -20.07
N TRP A 450 5.97 -1.17 -19.78
CA TRP A 450 4.67 -0.88 -20.34
C TRP A 450 4.10 0.39 -19.74
N ASN A 451 3.71 1.30 -20.62
CA ASN A 451 2.94 2.45 -20.23
C ASN A 451 1.47 2.05 -20.09
N THR A 452 0.97 2.02 -18.86
CA THR A 452 -0.38 1.58 -18.54
C THR A 452 -1.36 2.71 -18.24
N ILE A 453 -0.95 3.97 -18.48
CA ILE A 453 -1.75 5.16 -18.13
C ILE A 453 -3.16 5.17 -18.76
N ASN A 454 -3.34 4.57 -19.94
CA ASN A 454 -4.63 4.52 -20.65
C ASN A 454 -5.39 3.22 -20.38
N VAL A 455 -4.82 2.27 -19.63
CA VAL A 455 -5.43 0.97 -19.39
C VAL A 455 -6.58 1.07 -18.41
N LYS A 456 -7.74 0.53 -18.82
CA LYS A 456 -8.99 0.52 -18.05
C LYS A 456 -9.34 -0.87 -17.50
N ASN A 457 -8.82 -1.92 -18.14
CA ASN A 457 -9.15 -3.32 -17.85
C ASN A 457 -7.88 -4.18 -17.80
N MET A 458 -7.69 -4.90 -16.67
CA MET A 458 -6.64 -5.90 -16.45
C MET A 458 -7.23 -7.23 -15.98
N GLU A 459 -8.52 -7.48 -16.27
CA GLU A 459 -9.21 -8.71 -15.87
C GLU A 459 -8.47 -9.95 -16.36
N SER A 460 -8.24 -10.91 -15.47
CA SER A 460 -7.64 -12.21 -15.81
C SER A 460 -6.31 -12.13 -16.57
N LEU A 461 -5.53 -11.04 -16.43
CA LEU A 461 -4.33 -10.79 -17.24
C LEU A 461 -3.35 -11.97 -17.23
N PHE A 462 -3.07 -12.55 -16.07
CA PHE A 462 -2.18 -13.71 -15.90
C PHE A 462 -2.93 -14.96 -15.40
N TYR A 463 -4.23 -15.01 -15.52
CA TYR A 463 -5.03 -16.16 -15.06
C TYR A 463 -4.48 -17.49 -15.56
N GLY A 464 -4.20 -18.43 -14.65
CA GLY A 464 -3.78 -19.78 -15.02
C GLY A 464 -2.38 -19.90 -15.62
N CYS A 465 -1.52 -18.90 -15.45
CA CYS A 465 -0.09 -18.99 -15.80
C CYS A 465 0.65 -19.84 -14.76
N THR A 466 0.41 -21.15 -14.78
CA THR A 466 0.85 -22.07 -13.71
C THR A 466 2.37 -22.27 -13.66
N SER A 467 3.06 -22.16 -14.79
CA SER A 467 4.53 -22.31 -14.88
C SER A 467 5.29 -21.02 -14.59
N LEU A 468 4.60 -19.88 -14.51
CA LEU A 468 5.23 -18.57 -14.26
C LEU A 468 5.68 -18.47 -12.80
N LYS A 469 6.99 -18.47 -12.56
CA LYS A 469 7.57 -18.43 -11.21
C LYS A 469 7.77 -17.01 -10.68
N ASN A 470 8.01 -16.07 -11.59
CA ASN A 470 8.25 -14.68 -11.26
C ASN A 470 7.44 -13.78 -12.20
N ILE A 471 6.74 -12.83 -11.64
CA ILE A 471 6.16 -11.72 -12.41
C ILE A 471 7.28 -10.70 -12.65
N PRO A 472 7.43 -10.13 -13.86
CA PRO A 472 8.32 -9.02 -14.11
C PRO A 472 8.03 -7.84 -13.18
N ASP A 473 8.96 -6.89 -13.08
CA ASP A 473 8.70 -5.68 -12.30
C ASP A 473 7.57 -4.85 -12.94
N ILE A 474 6.45 -4.78 -12.23
CA ILE A 474 5.24 -4.03 -12.57
C ILE A 474 4.97 -2.89 -11.59
N SER A 475 5.96 -2.55 -10.75
CA SER A 475 5.83 -1.50 -9.73
C SER A 475 5.60 -0.11 -10.32
N SER A 476 6.09 0.11 -11.54
CA SER A 476 5.97 1.38 -12.28
C SER A 476 4.63 1.54 -13.02
N TRP A 477 3.76 0.55 -13.02
CA TRP A 477 2.49 0.65 -13.75
C TRP A 477 1.59 1.72 -13.15
N ASP A 478 1.10 2.61 -14.00
CA ASP A 478 0.04 3.56 -13.63
C ASP A 478 -1.32 2.85 -13.72
N THR A 479 -1.92 2.61 -12.56
CA THR A 479 -3.22 1.94 -12.45
C THR A 479 -4.38 2.91 -12.20
N SER A 480 -4.12 4.22 -12.31
CA SER A 480 -5.10 5.27 -11.96
C SER A 480 -6.39 5.22 -12.79
N ASN A 481 -6.35 4.69 -14.02
CA ASN A 481 -7.51 4.54 -14.88
C ASN A 481 -8.13 3.14 -14.87
N VAL A 482 -7.49 2.19 -14.18
CA VAL A 482 -7.95 0.79 -14.14
C VAL A 482 -9.21 0.66 -13.27
N LYS A 483 -10.22 -0.01 -13.82
CA LYS A 483 -11.52 -0.24 -13.14
C LYS A 483 -11.75 -1.70 -12.78
N ASN A 484 -11.06 -2.62 -13.45
CA ASN A 484 -11.29 -4.05 -13.31
C ASN A 484 -9.96 -4.81 -13.22
N MET A 485 -9.71 -5.46 -12.08
CA MET A 485 -8.58 -6.35 -11.82
C MET A 485 -9.06 -7.75 -11.35
N ASN A 486 -10.33 -8.10 -11.61
CA ASN A 486 -10.82 -9.43 -11.27
C ASN A 486 -9.89 -10.52 -11.84
N GLU A 487 -9.65 -11.56 -11.05
CA GLU A 487 -8.95 -12.76 -11.50
C GLU A 487 -7.52 -12.53 -12.06
N MET A 488 -6.91 -11.35 -11.80
CA MET A 488 -5.66 -10.95 -12.47
C MET A 488 -4.55 -11.99 -12.35
N PHE A 489 -4.39 -12.62 -11.19
CA PHE A 489 -3.39 -13.65 -10.91
C PHE A 489 -4.03 -15.02 -10.55
N LEU A 490 -5.33 -15.21 -10.83
CA LEU A 490 -6.03 -16.42 -10.43
C LEU A 490 -5.31 -17.67 -10.97
N GLY A 491 -5.02 -18.61 -10.06
CA GLY A 491 -4.40 -19.87 -10.43
C GLY A 491 -2.92 -19.80 -10.87
N CYS A 492 -2.24 -18.71 -10.57
CA CYS A 492 -0.79 -18.60 -10.77
C CYS A 492 -0.05 -19.40 -9.69
N THR A 493 -0.08 -20.72 -9.81
CA THR A 493 0.42 -21.65 -8.78
C THR A 493 1.93 -21.63 -8.60
N GLY A 494 2.69 -21.14 -9.59
CA GLY A 494 4.17 -21.08 -9.56
C GLY A 494 4.73 -19.86 -8.82
N ILE A 495 3.95 -18.82 -8.61
CA ILE A 495 4.42 -17.53 -8.06
C ILE A 495 4.59 -17.64 -6.55
N LYS A 496 5.81 -17.40 -6.04
CA LYS A 496 6.11 -17.36 -4.59
C LYS A 496 5.98 -15.96 -3.99
N LYS A 497 6.26 -14.93 -4.75
CA LYS A 497 6.14 -13.52 -4.36
C LYS A 497 5.78 -12.66 -5.56
N LEU A 498 5.08 -11.58 -5.32
CA LEU A 498 4.79 -10.55 -6.31
C LEU A 498 5.83 -9.43 -6.24
N PRO A 499 6.07 -8.67 -7.33
CA PRO A 499 6.79 -7.41 -7.27
C PRO A 499 6.06 -6.40 -6.38
N ASP A 500 6.71 -5.28 -6.07
CA ASP A 500 6.10 -4.24 -5.24
C ASP A 500 4.94 -3.55 -5.97
N ILE A 501 3.71 -3.84 -5.53
CA ILE A 501 2.47 -3.22 -6.03
C ILE A 501 1.86 -2.24 -5.01
N SER A 502 2.61 -1.84 -3.99
CA SER A 502 2.14 -0.95 -2.91
C SER A 502 1.77 0.45 -3.43
N ARG A 503 2.38 0.86 -4.54
CA ARG A 503 2.17 2.18 -5.15
C ARG A 503 1.03 2.25 -6.16
N TRP A 504 0.39 1.14 -6.44
CA TRP A 504 -0.73 1.15 -7.39
C TRP A 504 -1.85 2.05 -6.90
N ASN A 505 -2.30 2.93 -7.78
CA ASN A 505 -3.45 3.79 -7.52
C ASN A 505 -4.74 3.01 -7.77
N THR A 506 -5.41 2.62 -6.70
CA THR A 506 -6.63 1.79 -6.77
C THR A 506 -7.93 2.59 -6.60
N THR A 507 -7.86 3.94 -6.63
CA THR A 507 -9.02 4.83 -6.39
C THR A 507 -10.21 4.57 -7.32
N ASN A 508 -9.95 4.18 -8.57
CA ASN A 508 -10.98 3.91 -9.57
C ASN A 508 -11.37 2.43 -9.69
N ILE A 509 -10.76 1.56 -8.90
CA ILE A 509 -11.04 0.12 -8.95
C ILE A 509 -12.47 -0.16 -8.45
N LYS A 510 -13.19 -0.96 -9.23
CA LYS A 510 -14.55 -1.43 -8.90
C LYS A 510 -14.63 -2.93 -8.70
N LYS A 511 -13.66 -3.68 -9.23
CA LYS A 511 -13.69 -5.14 -9.29
C LYS A 511 -12.31 -5.69 -8.92
N LEU A 512 -12.25 -6.46 -7.81
CA LEU A 512 -11.06 -7.13 -7.28
C LEU A 512 -11.29 -8.63 -7.00
N ALA A 513 -12.50 -9.15 -7.30
CA ALA A 513 -12.84 -10.52 -6.97
C ALA A 513 -11.82 -11.52 -7.53
N LYS A 514 -11.45 -12.51 -6.72
CA LYS A 514 -10.58 -13.63 -7.10
C LYS A 514 -9.17 -13.24 -7.55
N MET A 515 -8.71 -12.02 -7.26
CA MET A 515 -7.46 -11.49 -7.83
C MET A 515 -6.27 -12.42 -7.57
N PHE A 516 -6.17 -13.00 -6.39
CA PHE A 516 -5.08 -13.91 -5.98
C PHE A 516 -5.56 -15.35 -5.75
N LYS A 517 -6.82 -15.67 -6.12
CA LYS A 517 -7.37 -17.01 -5.87
C LYS A 517 -6.48 -18.11 -6.45
N GLY A 518 -6.18 -19.12 -5.61
CA GLY A 518 -5.41 -20.28 -6.04
C GLY A 518 -3.94 -20.04 -6.33
N CYS A 519 -3.36 -18.92 -5.88
CA CYS A 519 -1.91 -18.69 -5.87
C CYS A 519 -1.27 -19.55 -4.77
N THR A 520 -1.23 -20.88 -4.98
CA THR A 520 -0.91 -21.85 -3.93
C THR A 520 0.51 -21.75 -3.40
N SER A 521 1.47 -21.28 -4.19
CA SER A 521 2.87 -21.08 -3.77
C SER A 521 3.16 -19.70 -3.18
N LEU A 522 2.22 -18.76 -3.23
CA LEU A 522 2.41 -17.40 -2.74
C LEU A 522 2.61 -17.40 -1.23
N GLU A 523 3.78 -16.93 -0.77
CA GLU A 523 4.17 -16.95 0.63
C GLU A 523 3.92 -15.61 1.34
N ILE A 524 4.11 -14.50 0.64
CA ILE A 524 4.02 -13.13 1.16
C ILE A 524 3.41 -12.23 0.09
N LEU A 525 2.52 -11.32 0.50
CA LEU A 525 2.01 -10.24 -0.33
C LEU A 525 2.83 -8.96 -0.12
N PRO A 526 3.01 -8.12 -1.15
CA PRO A 526 3.48 -6.75 -0.97
C PRO A 526 2.53 -5.95 -0.06
N ASP A 527 3.00 -4.82 0.45
CA ASP A 527 2.18 -3.93 1.27
C ASP A 527 1.05 -3.29 0.45
N ILE A 528 -0.17 -3.84 0.59
CA ILE A 528 -1.40 -3.32 -0.02
C ILE A 528 -2.26 -2.52 0.97
N SER A 529 -1.72 -2.14 2.13
CA SER A 529 -2.45 -1.40 3.18
C SER A 529 -2.98 -0.03 2.71
N LYS A 530 -2.32 0.55 1.69
CA LYS A 530 -2.67 1.87 1.14
C LYS A 530 -3.64 1.81 -0.04
N TRP A 531 -4.05 0.63 -0.45
CA TRP A 531 -5.03 0.51 -1.52
C TRP A 531 -6.36 1.13 -1.12
N ASN A 532 -6.87 2.00 -1.97
CA ASN A 532 -8.23 2.51 -1.83
C ASN A 532 -9.21 1.50 -2.43
N VAL A 533 -10.02 0.89 -1.59
CA VAL A 533 -11.01 -0.12 -1.98
C VAL A 533 -12.46 0.36 -1.78
N SER A 534 -12.65 1.64 -1.42
CA SER A 534 -13.97 2.22 -1.08
C SER A 534 -15.03 2.07 -2.17
N ASN A 535 -14.60 1.96 -3.45
CA ASN A 535 -15.49 1.74 -4.59
C ASN A 535 -15.72 0.26 -4.93
N CYS A 536 -15.05 -0.68 -4.24
CA CYS A 536 -15.15 -2.10 -4.53
C CYS A 536 -16.35 -2.72 -3.80
N LYS A 537 -17.22 -3.40 -4.55
CA LYS A 537 -18.39 -4.07 -4.02
C LYS A 537 -18.19 -5.56 -3.78
N ASP A 538 -17.17 -6.15 -4.38
CA ASP A 538 -17.00 -7.60 -4.43
C ASP A 538 -15.54 -7.99 -4.14
N PHE A 539 -15.33 -8.63 -3.00
CA PHE A 539 -14.05 -9.24 -2.58
C PHE A 539 -14.13 -10.78 -2.63
N LYS A 540 -15.16 -11.31 -3.30
CA LYS A 540 -15.35 -12.75 -3.39
C LYS A 540 -14.04 -13.45 -3.75
N GLU A 541 -13.65 -14.43 -2.93
CA GLU A 541 -12.52 -15.32 -3.16
C GLU A 541 -11.16 -14.59 -3.38
N LEU A 542 -10.99 -13.35 -2.88
CA LEU A 542 -9.82 -12.50 -3.18
C LEU A 542 -8.49 -13.21 -2.92
N PHE A 543 -8.36 -13.90 -1.77
CA PHE A 543 -7.17 -14.67 -1.38
C PHE A 543 -7.43 -16.17 -1.29
N SER A 544 -8.62 -16.63 -1.74
CA SER A 544 -9.03 -18.02 -1.59
C SER A 544 -8.00 -19.00 -2.19
N GLY A 545 -7.65 -20.03 -1.41
CA GLY A 545 -6.72 -21.08 -1.85
C GLY A 545 -5.25 -20.66 -1.91
N CYS A 546 -4.86 -19.54 -1.31
CA CYS A 546 -3.45 -19.16 -1.11
C CYS A 546 -2.84 -20.00 0.02
N LYS A 547 -2.61 -21.29 -0.25
CA LYS A 547 -2.26 -22.28 0.78
C LYS A 547 -0.99 -21.98 1.55
N ASN A 548 0.02 -21.39 0.91
CA ASN A 548 1.31 -21.10 1.52
C ASN A 548 1.44 -19.68 2.07
N LEU A 549 0.39 -18.87 1.97
CA LEU A 549 0.39 -17.50 2.48
C LEU A 549 0.51 -17.50 4.00
N LYS A 550 1.60 -16.92 4.52
CA LYS A 550 1.96 -16.96 5.94
C LYS A 550 1.36 -15.79 6.72
N GLU A 551 1.29 -14.64 6.07
CA GLU A 551 0.81 -13.38 6.64
C GLU A 551 0.17 -12.49 5.58
N LEU A 552 -0.69 -11.60 6.02
CA LEU A 552 -1.32 -10.55 5.22
C LEU A 552 -0.80 -9.19 5.70
N PRO A 553 -0.64 -8.19 4.81
CA PRO A 553 -0.36 -6.82 5.22
C PRO A 553 -1.51 -6.24 6.06
N ASP A 554 -1.28 -5.08 6.67
CA ASP A 554 -2.32 -4.40 7.46
C ASP A 554 -3.49 -3.96 6.57
N LEU A 555 -4.65 -4.59 6.76
CA LEU A 555 -5.90 -4.29 6.05
C LEU A 555 -6.87 -3.44 6.89
N SER A 556 -6.46 -2.96 8.08
CA SER A 556 -7.32 -2.21 8.99
C SER A 556 -7.80 -0.86 8.44
N LYS A 557 -7.10 -0.35 7.43
CA LYS A 557 -7.38 0.94 6.77
C LYS A 557 -8.27 0.83 5.53
N TRP A 558 -8.63 -0.38 5.16
CA TRP A 558 -9.53 -0.56 4.02
C TRP A 558 -10.92 -0.06 4.34
N GLU A 559 -11.39 0.89 3.56
CA GLU A 559 -12.76 1.43 3.63
C GLU A 559 -13.69 0.48 2.87
N THR A 560 -14.53 -0.27 3.60
CA THR A 560 -15.35 -1.37 3.06
C THR A 560 -16.84 -1.07 3.03
N GLU A 561 -17.25 0.18 3.19
CA GLU A 561 -18.64 0.60 3.23
C GLU A 561 -19.47 0.27 1.97
N SER A 562 -18.81 0.13 0.82
CA SER A 562 -19.48 -0.29 -0.43
C SER A 562 -19.55 -1.81 -0.60
N LEU A 563 -18.91 -2.58 0.29
CA LEU A 563 -18.76 -4.03 0.14
C LEU A 563 -20.10 -4.75 0.31
N THR A 564 -20.44 -5.60 -0.67
CA THR A 564 -21.67 -6.41 -0.65
C THR A 564 -21.38 -7.91 -0.63
N ASN A 565 -20.22 -8.33 -1.07
CA ASN A 565 -19.85 -9.74 -1.16
C ASN A 565 -18.41 -9.97 -0.70
N MET A 566 -18.24 -10.79 0.33
CA MET A 566 -16.95 -11.23 0.85
C MET A 566 -16.83 -12.75 0.99
N ASP A 567 -17.67 -13.49 0.23
CA ASP A 567 -17.64 -14.95 0.22
C ASP A 567 -16.22 -15.48 -0.01
N CYS A 568 -15.80 -16.45 0.78
CA CYS A 568 -14.55 -17.19 0.64
C CYS A 568 -13.30 -16.32 0.59
N ILE A 569 -13.32 -15.07 1.11
CA ILE A 569 -12.20 -14.12 0.92
C ILE A 569 -10.84 -14.70 1.35
N PHE A 570 -10.80 -15.45 2.48
CA PHE A 570 -9.57 -16.10 2.99
C PHE A 570 -9.66 -17.63 2.92
N SER A 571 -10.72 -18.18 2.33
CA SER A 571 -10.95 -19.64 2.33
C SER A 571 -9.74 -20.40 1.78
N GLY A 572 -9.31 -21.46 2.49
CA GLY A 572 -8.17 -22.29 2.08
C GLY A 572 -6.80 -21.67 2.25
N CYS A 573 -6.67 -20.56 3.01
CA CYS A 573 -5.38 -20.00 3.41
C CYS A 573 -4.79 -20.82 4.56
N SER A 574 -4.43 -22.06 4.28
CA SER A 574 -4.11 -23.07 5.31
C SER A 574 -2.83 -22.82 6.10
N SER A 575 -1.91 -21.98 5.62
CA SER A 575 -0.68 -21.60 6.35
C SER A 575 -0.82 -20.30 7.16
N LEU A 576 -1.93 -19.59 7.04
CA LEU A 576 -2.17 -18.31 7.71
C LEU A 576 -2.42 -18.53 9.20
N LYS A 577 -1.54 -18.01 10.06
CA LYS A 577 -1.63 -18.19 11.52
C LYS A 577 -2.47 -17.15 12.22
N GLN A 578 -2.53 -15.94 11.69
CA GLN A 578 -3.28 -14.80 12.19
C GLN A 578 -3.76 -13.91 11.06
N LEU A 579 -4.81 -13.16 11.31
CA LEU A 579 -5.33 -12.14 10.39
C LEU A 579 -4.92 -10.75 10.87
N PRO A 580 -4.75 -9.76 9.96
CA PRO A 580 -4.68 -8.37 10.37
C PRO A 580 -5.98 -7.93 11.04
N ASP A 581 -5.96 -6.77 11.71
CA ASP A 581 -7.16 -6.22 12.35
C ASP A 581 -8.21 -5.81 11.30
N ILE A 582 -9.20 -6.66 11.11
CA ILE A 582 -10.38 -6.42 10.24
C ILE A 582 -11.62 -6.03 11.04
N SER A 583 -11.48 -5.73 12.35
CA SER A 583 -12.61 -5.35 13.22
C SER A 583 -13.30 -4.05 12.78
N LYS A 584 -12.57 -3.21 12.03
CA LYS A 584 -13.07 -1.91 11.55
C LYS A 584 -13.78 -1.98 10.20
N TRP A 585 -13.79 -3.14 9.55
CA TRP A 585 -14.49 -3.27 8.28
C TRP A 585 -15.98 -2.98 8.45
N ASP A 586 -16.50 -2.08 7.65
CA ASP A 586 -17.95 -1.86 7.60
C ASP A 586 -18.59 -2.95 6.76
N THR A 587 -19.32 -3.84 7.45
CA THR A 587 -20.04 -4.97 6.83
C THR A 587 -21.54 -4.70 6.69
N SER A 588 -21.99 -3.45 6.88
CA SER A 588 -23.41 -3.08 6.89
C SER A 588 -24.16 -3.39 5.59
N ASN A 589 -23.42 -3.39 4.45
CA ASN A 589 -23.98 -3.68 3.13
C ASN A 589 -23.68 -5.10 2.65
N VAL A 590 -23.01 -5.93 3.46
CA VAL A 590 -22.64 -7.30 3.07
C VAL A 590 -23.85 -8.21 3.09
N ASN A 591 -24.08 -8.88 1.95
CA ASN A 591 -25.13 -9.89 1.78
C ASN A 591 -24.60 -11.33 1.87
N PHE A 592 -23.33 -11.51 1.42
CA PHE A 592 -22.70 -12.83 1.32
C PHE A 592 -21.38 -12.83 2.08
N MET A 593 -21.27 -13.70 3.09
CA MET A 593 -20.06 -13.94 3.86
C MET A 593 -19.84 -15.43 4.16
N GLY A 594 -20.32 -16.30 3.27
CA GLY A 594 -20.09 -17.73 3.39
C GLY A 594 -18.61 -18.06 3.25
N SER A 595 -18.13 -19.04 3.98
CA SER A 595 -16.76 -19.58 3.88
C SER A 595 -15.63 -18.56 4.04
N VAL A 596 -15.86 -17.40 4.66
CA VAL A 596 -14.85 -16.32 4.78
C VAL A 596 -13.53 -16.86 5.32
N PHE A 597 -13.56 -17.71 6.34
CA PHE A 597 -12.39 -18.30 6.98
C PHE A 597 -12.29 -19.82 6.77
N SER A 598 -13.12 -20.41 5.88
CA SER A 598 -13.13 -21.85 5.68
C SER A 598 -11.74 -22.38 5.35
N ASP A 599 -11.37 -23.52 5.93
CA ASP A 599 -10.09 -24.20 5.72
C ASP A 599 -8.83 -23.39 6.02
N CYS A 600 -8.94 -22.35 6.86
CA CYS A 600 -7.81 -21.67 7.46
C CYS A 600 -7.25 -22.51 8.63
N SER A 601 -6.72 -23.69 8.31
CA SER A 601 -6.40 -24.73 9.29
C SER A 601 -5.26 -24.35 10.26
N SER A 602 -4.39 -23.43 9.93
CA SER A 602 -3.32 -22.93 10.83
C SER A 602 -3.73 -21.74 11.69
N LEU A 603 -4.91 -21.19 11.48
CA LEU A 603 -5.39 -20.01 12.19
C LEU A 603 -5.65 -20.35 13.67
N VAL A 604 -5.02 -19.58 14.58
CA VAL A 604 -5.09 -19.83 16.03
C VAL A 604 -6.13 -18.93 16.70
N GLU A 605 -6.23 -17.69 16.22
CA GLU A 605 -7.16 -16.69 16.74
C GLU A 605 -7.70 -15.82 15.61
N LEU A 606 -8.84 -15.21 15.85
CA LEU A 606 -9.50 -14.26 14.97
C LEU A 606 -9.51 -12.87 15.64
N PRO A 607 -9.46 -11.78 14.85
CA PRO A 607 -9.70 -10.43 15.38
C PRO A 607 -11.11 -10.30 15.94
N ASP A 608 -11.38 -9.21 16.65
CA ASP A 608 -12.71 -8.92 17.18
C ASP A 608 -13.73 -8.71 16.05
N LEU A 609 -14.68 -9.63 15.92
CA LEU A 609 -15.77 -9.59 14.95
C LEU A 609 -17.11 -9.07 15.54
N SER A 610 -17.12 -8.67 16.83
CA SER A 610 -18.33 -8.22 17.52
C SER A 610 -18.97 -6.97 16.90
N LYS A 611 -18.16 -6.18 16.18
CA LYS A 611 -18.58 -4.94 15.51
C LYS A 611 -19.14 -5.14 14.10
N TRP A 612 -19.00 -6.35 13.55
CA TRP A 612 -19.52 -6.63 12.23
C TRP A 612 -21.04 -6.56 12.22
N LYS A 613 -21.58 -5.80 11.29
CA LYS A 613 -23.01 -5.62 11.09
C LYS A 613 -23.50 -6.68 10.12
N THR A 614 -24.37 -7.58 10.59
CA THR A 614 -24.87 -8.71 9.80
C THR A 614 -26.32 -8.54 9.36
N ASN A 615 -26.83 -7.30 9.40
CA ASN A 615 -28.25 -6.99 9.15
C ASN A 615 -28.73 -7.42 7.75
N ASN A 616 -27.87 -7.43 6.76
CA ASN A 616 -28.22 -7.76 5.37
C ASN A 616 -27.70 -9.14 4.94
N VAL A 617 -27.03 -9.86 5.82
CA VAL A 617 -26.42 -11.15 5.48
C VAL A 617 -27.49 -12.22 5.31
N VAL A 618 -27.37 -12.95 4.18
CA VAL A 618 -28.28 -14.04 3.82
C VAL A 618 -27.64 -15.42 4.00
N ASP A 619 -26.34 -15.55 3.76
CA ASP A 619 -25.61 -16.82 3.82
C ASP A 619 -24.33 -16.67 4.67
N MET A 620 -24.21 -17.50 5.73
CA MET A 620 -23.05 -17.64 6.60
C MET A 620 -22.51 -19.09 6.60
N SER A 621 -22.90 -19.89 5.61
CA SER A 621 -22.47 -21.28 5.55
C SER A 621 -20.95 -21.40 5.55
N CYS A 622 -20.43 -22.41 6.23
CA CYS A 622 -18.99 -22.73 6.29
C CYS A 622 -18.09 -21.59 6.81
N LEU A 623 -18.62 -20.57 7.48
CA LEU A 623 -17.87 -19.33 7.82
C LEU A 623 -16.53 -19.62 8.50
N PHE A 624 -16.49 -20.56 9.46
CA PHE A 624 -15.29 -20.99 10.17
C PHE A 624 -14.94 -22.46 9.90
N SER A 625 -15.60 -23.11 8.93
CA SER A 625 -15.41 -24.54 8.65
C SER A 625 -13.94 -24.86 8.41
N GLY A 626 -13.43 -25.96 8.98
CA GLY A 626 -12.04 -26.39 8.78
C GLY A 626 -10.98 -25.56 9.50
N CYS A 627 -11.36 -24.61 10.36
CA CYS A 627 -10.41 -23.87 11.23
C CYS A 627 -9.93 -24.77 12.38
N SER A 628 -9.23 -25.84 12.06
CA SER A 628 -8.92 -26.93 13.01
C SER A 628 -7.98 -26.54 14.16
N ASN A 629 -7.20 -25.47 14.02
CA ASN A 629 -6.32 -24.94 15.07
C ASN A 629 -6.90 -23.75 15.84
N LEU A 630 -8.08 -23.27 15.46
CA LEU A 630 -8.73 -22.14 16.13
C LEU A 630 -9.11 -22.51 17.56
N LEU A 631 -8.66 -21.71 18.54
CA LEU A 631 -8.87 -21.98 19.96
C LEU A 631 -10.21 -21.45 20.47
N LYS A 632 -10.67 -20.33 19.91
CA LYS A 632 -11.94 -19.70 20.30
C LYS A 632 -12.56 -18.93 19.14
N ILE A 633 -13.89 -18.87 19.12
CA ILE A 633 -14.65 -17.95 18.27
C ILE A 633 -14.77 -16.61 18.99
N PRO A 634 -14.57 -15.46 18.33
CA PRO A 634 -14.87 -14.14 18.89
C PRO A 634 -16.32 -14.02 19.33
N ASP A 635 -16.65 -13.00 20.12
CA ASP A 635 -18.04 -12.74 20.51
C ASP A 635 -18.89 -12.36 19.29
N ILE A 636 -19.76 -13.29 18.90
CA ILE A 636 -20.72 -13.13 17.79
C ILE A 636 -22.17 -13.15 18.30
N SER A 637 -22.38 -13.05 19.63
CA SER A 637 -23.69 -13.11 20.27
C SER A 637 -24.67 -12.04 19.78
N LYS A 638 -24.15 -10.88 19.38
CA LYS A 638 -24.91 -9.72 18.90
C LYS A 638 -25.17 -9.68 17.40
N TRP A 639 -24.72 -10.69 16.66
CA TRP A 639 -24.99 -10.75 15.24
C TRP A 639 -26.48 -10.83 14.94
N ASN A 640 -26.91 -10.00 14.01
CA ASN A 640 -28.31 -9.99 13.59
C ASN A 640 -28.56 -11.11 12.58
N MET A 641 -29.30 -12.13 12.99
CA MET A 641 -29.61 -13.32 12.18
C MET A 641 -30.93 -13.18 11.39
N LYS A 642 -31.62 -12.03 11.44
CA LYS A 642 -32.96 -11.83 10.89
C LYS A 642 -33.14 -12.23 9.44
N HIS A 643 -32.13 -11.97 8.60
CA HIS A 643 -32.15 -12.25 7.16
C HIS A 643 -31.36 -13.50 6.76
N VAL A 644 -30.67 -14.11 7.73
CA VAL A 644 -29.86 -15.29 7.46
C VAL A 644 -30.74 -16.50 7.19
N THR A 645 -30.48 -17.17 6.08
CA THR A 645 -31.21 -18.37 5.65
C THR A 645 -30.36 -19.64 5.74
N LYS A 646 -29.04 -19.53 5.76
CA LYS A 646 -28.13 -20.68 5.79
C LYS A 646 -26.99 -20.45 6.76
N ILE A 647 -26.72 -21.42 7.62
CA ILE A 647 -25.60 -21.50 8.55
C ILE A 647 -24.95 -22.90 8.55
N GLY A 648 -25.27 -23.72 7.56
CA GLY A 648 -24.73 -25.08 7.49
C GLY A 648 -23.20 -25.10 7.54
N SER A 649 -22.63 -26.07 8.22
CA SER A 649 -21.18 -26.25 8.41
C SER A 649 -20.44 -25.05 9.01
N MET A 650 -21.14 -24.07 9.61
CA MET A 650 -20.50 -22.81 10.05
C MET A 650 -19.31 -23.03 10.97
N PHE A 651 -19.38 -24.02 11.86
CA PHE A 651 -18.30 -24.39 12.79
C PHE A 651 -17.72 -25.79 12.50
N SER A 652 -18.07 -26.39 11.37
CA SER A 652 -17.63 -27.76 11.06
C SER A 652 -16.10 -27.89 11.09
N CYS A 653 -15.63 -29.00 11.67
CA CYS A 653 -14.18 -29.31 11.79
C CYS A 653 -13.35 -28.25 12.57
N CYS A 654 -13.98 -27.45 13.42
CA CYS A 654 -13.28 -26.61 14.39
C CYS A 654 -12.83 -27.46 15.59
N SER A 655 -11.90 -28.37 15.37
CA SER A 655 -11.60 -29.47 16.29
C SER A 655 -10.98 -29.05 17.63
N LYS A 656 -10.35 -27.87 17.73
CA LYS A 656 -9.73 -27.37 18.97
C LYS A 656 -10.63 -26.47 19.80
N ILE A 657 -11.77 -26.03 19.28
CA ILE A 657 -12.70 -25.19 20.04
C ILE A 657 -13.34 -26.03 21.15
N ASP A 658 -13.17 -25.60 22.38
CA ASP A 658 -13.74 -26.20 23.57
C ASP A 658 -15.08 -25.57 24.00
N LYS A 659 -15.26 -24.29 23.63
CA LYS A 659 -16.45 -23.50 23.97
C LYS A 659 -16.86 -22.56 22.86
N LEU A 660 -18.15 -22.45 22.62
CA LEU A 660 -18.73 -21.47 21.70
C LEU A 660 -19.13 -20.17 22.43
N PRO A 661 -19.18 -19.01 21.76
CA PRO A 661 -19.84 -17.83 22.31
C PRO A 661 -21.32 -18.08 22.52
N ASP A 662 -21.98 -17.23 23.32
CA ASP A 662 -23.40 -17.36 23.57
C ASP A 662 -24.24 -17.02 22.31
N ILE A 663 -24.74 -18.07 21.66
CA ILE A 663 -25.58 -17.98 20.46
C ILE A 663 -27.05 -18.28 20.77
N SER A 664 -27.44 -18.35 22.07
CA SER A 664 -28.79 -18.69 22.52
C SER A 664 -29.85 -17.70 22.04
N LEU A 665 -29.47 -16.44 21.84
CA LEU A 665 -30.37 -15.37 21.42
C LEU A 665 -30.43 -15.15 19.89
N TRP A 666 -29.80 -16.00 19.11
CA TRP A 666 -29.89 -15.90 17.66
C TRP A 666 -31.32 -16.10 17.17
N ASN A 667 -31.78 -15.17 16.33
CA ASN A 667 -33.08 -15.33 15.67
C ASN A 667 -32.96 -16.30 14.51
N THR A 668 -33.39 -17.55 14.68
CA THR A 668 -33.28 -18.62 13.67
C THR A 668 -34.52 -18.77 12.80
N SER A 669 -35.54 -17.91 12.95
CA SER A 669 -36.85 -18.02 12.30
C SER A 669 -36.86 -18.03 10.77
N ASN A 670 -35.75 -17.58 10.13
CA ASN A 670 -35.62 -17.60 8.69
C ASN A 670 -34.60 -18.62 8.18
N ILE A 671 -33.95 -19.34 9.08
CA ILE A 671 -32.95 -20.33 8.68
C ILE A 671 -33.64 -21.58 8.11
N THR A 672 -33.15 -22.03 6.97
CA THR A 672 -33.66 -23.20 6.25
C THR A 672 -32.68 -24.36 6.24
N PHE A 673 -31.38 -24.08 6.45
CA PHE A 673 -30.31 -25.06 6.36
C PHE A 673 -29.29 -24.92 7.51
N MET A 674 -29.15 -25.98 8.32
CA MET A 674 -28.23 -26.08 9.46
C MET A 674 -27.37 -27.38 9.42
N GLY A 675 -27.37 -28.11 8.33
CA GLY A 675 -26.64 -29.37 8.24
C GLY A 675 -25.17 -29.21 8.57
N CYS A 676 -24.56 -30.17 9.24
CA CYS A 676 -23.15 -30.20 9.65
C CYS A 676 -22.69 -28.99 10.52
N LEU A 677 -23.58 -28.23 11.15
CA LEU A 677 -23.28 -26.96 11.82
C LEU A 677 -22.08 -27.06 12.77
N PHE A 678 -22.02 -28.10 13.60
CA PHE A 678 -20.97 -28.37 14.57
C PHE A 678 -20.18 -29.66 14.25
N ASN A 679 -20.38 -30.24 13.07
CA ASN A 679 -19.76 -31.51 12.70
C ASN A 679 -18.22 -31.47 12.91
N GLY A 680 -17.67 -32.48 13.59
CA GLY A 680 -16.23 -32.60 13.81
C GLY A 680 -15.65 -31.60 14.84
N CYS A 681 -16.48 -30.95 15.66
CA CYS A 681 -16.02 -30.16 16.80
C CYS A 681 -15.61 -31.11 17.95
N THR A 682 -14.49 -31.80 17.77
CA THR A 682 -14.08 -32.93 18.63
C THR A 682 -13.81 -32.55 20.09
N ASN A 683 -13.37 -31.28 20.36
CA ASN A 683 -13.09 -30.80 21.72
C ASN A 683 -14.30 -30.11 22.39
N LEU A 684 -15.38 -29.83 21.66
CA LEU A 684 -16.53 -29.12 22.18
C LEU A 684 -17.23 -29.99 23.26
N ALA A 685 -17.11 -29.57 24.50
CA ALA A 685 -17.66 -30.32 25.64
C ALA A 685 -19.12 -29.99 25.97
N GLU A 686 -19.53 -28.76 25.72
CA GLU A 686 -20.86 -28.23 25.97
C GLU A 686 -21.34 -27.31 24.85
N LEU A 687 -22.64 -27.23 24.64
CA LEU A 687 -23.28 -26.30 23.72
C LEU A 687 -23.90 -25.14 24.49
N PRO A 688 -23.96 -23.92 23.92
CA PRO A 688 -24.87 -22.87 24.44
C PRO A 688 -26.31 -23.36 24.46
N ASP A 689 -27.20 -22.69 25.22
CA ASP A 689 -28.60 -23.02 25.25
C ASP A 689 -29.30 -22.72 23.91
N ILE A 690 -29.43 -23.74 23.07
CA ILE A 690 -30.09 -23.67 21.76
C ILE A 690 -31.54 -24.12 21.81
N SER A 691 -32.13 -24.33 23.02
CA SER A 691 -33.50 -24.82 23.22
C SER A 691 -34.57 -23.91 22.59
N LYS A 692 -34.25 -22.59 22.48
CA LYS A 692 -35.18 -21.56 21.98
C LYS A 692 -35.08 -21.32 20.48
N TRP A 693 -34.21 -22.03 19.79
CA TRP A 693 -34.08 -21.86 18.34
C TRP A 693 -35.38 -22.24 17.63
N ASP A 694 -35.84 -21.36 16.77
CA ASP A 694 -37.00 -21.63 15.92
C ASP A 694 -36.54 -22.51 14.72
N MET A 695 -37.03 -23.72 14.70
CA MET A 695 -36.72 -24.74 13.70
C MET A 695 -37.81 -24.86 12.62
N SER A 696 -38.87 -24.04 12.69
CA SER A 696 -40.08 -24.19 11.87
C SER A 696 -39.83 -24.14 10.35
N LYS A 697 -38.78 -23.47 9.91
CA LYS A 697 -38.38 -23.41 8.48
C LYS A 697 -37.20 -24.29 8.13
N VAL A 698 -36.58 -24.93 9.10
CA VAL A 698 -35.39 -25.74 8.88
C VAL A 698 -35.77 -27.05 8.20
N SER A 699 -35.06 -27.37 7.11
CA SER A 699 -35.29 -28.59 6.34
C SER A 699 -34.15 -29.62 6.49
N HIS A 700 -32.93 -29.19 6.80
CA HIS A 700 -31.78 -30.06 6.91
C HIS A 700 -30.98 -29.80 8.17
N ILE A 701 -30.81 -30.85 8.99
CA ILE A 701 -29.95 -30.88 10.18
C ILE A 701 -29.03 -32.11 10.17
N GLY A 702 -28.90 -32.79 9.04
CA GLY A 702 -28.04 -33.96 8.92
C GLY A 702 -26.63 -33.66 9.38
N CYS A 703 -26.01 -34.57 10.10
CA CYS A 703 -24.65 -34.45 10.67
C CYS A 703 -24.43 -33.24 11.58
N MET A 704 -25.48 -32.55 12.08
CA MET A 704 -25.33 -31.26 12.77
C MET A 704 -24.37 -31.34 13.96
N PHE A 705 -24.38 -32.45 14.71
CA PHE A 705 -23.51 -32.71 15.84
C PHE A 705 -22.57 -33.92 15.62
N ALA A 706 -22.48 -34.42 14.38
CA ALA A 706 -21.67 -35.59 14.11
C ALA A 706 -20.20 -35.35 14.51
N GLU A 707 -19.53 -36.40 15.03
CA GLU A 707 -18.13 -36.37 15.46
C GLU A 707 -17.83 -35.32 16.58
N CYS A 708 -18.85 -34.85 17.31
CA CYS A 708 -18.62 -34.04 18.53
C CYS A 708 -18.25 -34.98 19.69
N SER A 709 -17.07 -35.59 19.62
CA SER A 709 -16.67 -36.70 20.47
C SER A 709 -16.49 -36.34 21.97
N SER A 710 -16.29 -35.05 22.30
CA SER A 710 -16.21 -34.56 23.68
C SER A 710 -17.51 -34.04 24.25
N LEU A 711 -18.59 -33.97 23.47
CA LEU A 711 -19.88 -33.48 23.92
C LEU A 711 -20.49 -34.45 24.94
N VAL A 712 -20.81 -33.93 26.13
CA VAL A 712 -21.31 -34.76 27.28
C VAL A 712 -22.83 -34.69 27.41
N THR A 713 -23.40 -33.50 27.25
CA THR A 713 -24.84 -33.25 27.43
C THR A 713 -25.39 -32.39 26.31
N MET A 714 -26.66 -32.59 25.99
CA MET A 714 -27.43 -31.74 25.08
C MET A 714 -28.30 -30.74 25.83
N PRO A 715 -28.44 -29.50 25.34
CA PRO A 715 -29.53 -28.61 25.76
C PRO A 715 -30.92 -29.27 25.52
N ASP A 716 -31.99 -28.76 26.15
CA ASP A 716 -33.33 -29.27 25.94
C ASP A 716 -33.89 -28.93 24.55
N ILE A 717 -33.59 -29.77 23.58
CA ILE A 717 -34.05 -29.65 22.18
C ILE A 717 -35.39 -30.40 21.94
N SER A 718 -36.04 -30.89 22.99
CA SER A 718 -37.31 -31.63 22.86
C SER A 718 -38.45 -30.80 22.26
N LYS A 719 -38.36 -29.47 22.35
CA LYS A 719 -39.35 -28.52 21.86
C LYS A 719 -39.15 -28.04 20.45
N TRP A 720 -38.08 -28.46 19.77
CA TRP A 720 -37.84 -28.09 18.40
C TRP A 720 -38.97 -28.52 17.48
N ASP A 721 -39.49 -27.61 16.67
CA ASP A 721 -40.44 -27.93 15.62
C ASP A 721 -39.74 -28.61 14.44
N THR A 722 -39.88 -29.93 14.35
CA THR A 722 -39.21 -30.75 13.32
C THR A 722 -40.13 -31.09 12.13
N ASN A 723 -41.33 -30.47 12.03
CA ASN A 723 -42.30 -30.80 10.99
C ASN A 723 -41.80 -30.67 9.56
N ASN A 724 -40.87 -29.75 9.29
CA ASN A 724 -40.35 -29.47 7.98
C ASN A 724 -38.97 -30.12 7.72
N ILE A 725 -38.44 -30.84 8.70
CA ILE A 725 -37.11 -31.45 8.56
C ILE A 725 -37.20 -32.69 7.68
N ILE A 726 -36.40 -32.73 6.65
CA ILE A 726 -36.33 -33.82 5.67
C ILE A 726 -35.05 -34.66 5.76
N ASP A 727 -34.02 -34.15 6.46
CA ASP A 727 -32.73 -34.84 6.63
C ASP A 727 -32.22 -34.67 8.08
N MET A 728 -32.13 -35.79 8.82
CA MET A 728 -31.55 -35.93 10.16
C MET A 728 -30.45 -37.03 10.14
N SER A 729 -29.95 -37.42 8.97
CA SER A 729 -28.95 -38.50 8.88
C SER A 729 -27.70 -38.15 9.69
N CYS A 730 -27.14 -39.13 10.38
CA CYS A 730 -25.90 -39.01 11.18
C CYS A 730 -25.93 -37.89 12.23
N LEU A 731 -27.10 -37.41 12.67
CA LEU A 731 -27.24 -36.18 13.48
C LEU A 731 -26.31 -36.13 14.69
N PHE A 732 -26.15 -37.24 15.44
CA PHE A 732 -25.26 -37.38 16.60
C PHE A 732 -24.16 -38.44 16.38
N SER A 733 -23.96 -38.91 15.14
CA SER A 733 -22.98 -39.96 14.86
C SER A 733 -21.60 -39.57 15.41
N GLY A 734 -20.92 -40.48 16.10
CA GLY A 734 -19.58 -40.24 16.65
C GLY A 734 -19.53 -39.42 17.95
N CYS A 735 -20.67 -39.06 18.56
CA CYS A 735 -20.69 -38.40 19.88
C CYS A 735 -20.38 -39.39 20.99
N THR A 736 -19.12 -39.79 21.11
CA THR A 736 -18.67 -40.93 21.95
C THR A 736 -18.87 -40.70 23.45
N LYS A 737 -18.81 -39.41 23.94
CA LYS A 737 -18.99 -39.07 25.37
C LYS A 737 -20.40 -38.63 25.74
N LEU A 738 -21.31 -38.56 24.78
CA LEU A 738 -22.66 -38.12 25.04
C LEU A 738 -23.40 -39.12 25.95
N THR A 739 -23.78 -38.66 27.15
CA THR A 739 -24.40 -39.51 28.18
C THR A 739 -25.87 -39.21 28.40
N ASN A 740 -26.28 -37.96 28.12
CA ASN A 740 -27.66 -37.53 28.38
C ASN A 740 -28.25 -36.82 27.16
N MET A 741 -29.48 -37.18 26.85
CA MET A 741 -30.27 -36.64 25.74
C MET A 741 -31.63 -36.21 26.22
N PRO A 742 -32.19 -35.09 25.72
CA PRO A 742 -33.58 -34.74 25.95
C PRO A 742 -34.51 -35.75 25.25
N GLU A 743 -35.77 -35.74 25.63
CA GLU A 743 -36.78 -36.65 25.08
C GLU A 743 -37.14 -36.27 23.64
N LEU A 744 -36.69 -37.09 22.67
CA LEU A 744 -36.90 -36.85 21.23
C LEU A 744 -38.24 -37.42 20.70
N LYS A 745 -39.01 -38.14 21.50
CA LYS A 745 -40.31 -38.72 21.09
C LYS A 745 -41.32 -37.67 20.61
N LYS A 746 -41.11 -36.42 20.93
CA LYS A 746 -41.96 -35.29 20.50
C LYS A 746 -41.64 -34.79 19.10
N TRP A 747 -40.54 -35.21 18.53
CA TRP A 747 -40.16 -34.79 17.21
C TRP A 747 -41.04 -35.41 16.12
N SER A 748 -41.53 -34.57 15.24
CA SER A 748 -42.30 -35.03 14.07
C SER A 748 -41.35 -35.63 13.03
N THR A 749 -41.67 -36.82 12.55
CA THR A 749 -40.98 -37.51 11.49
C THR A 749 -41.72 -37.48 10.14
N ARG A 750 -42.84 -36.72 10.09
CA ARG A 750 -43.76 -36.71 8.93
C ARG A 750 -43.10 -36.35 7.59
N SER A 751 -42.16 -35.40 7.59
CA SER A 751 -41.49 -34.94 6.39
C SER A 751 -40.16 -35.64 6.16
N LEU A 752 -39.72 -36.47 7.08
CA LEU A 752 -38.39 -37.03 7.12
C LEU A 752 -38.14 -38.03 5.95
N LYS A 753 -37.09 -37.81 5.20
CA LYS A 753 -36.67 -38.67 4.09
C LYS A 753 -35.33 -39.38 4.34
N LYS A 754 -34.46 -38.77 5.17
CA LYS A 754 -33.15 -39.31 5.51
C LYS A 754 -32.96 -39.29 7.02
N LYS A 755 -32.68 -40.44 7.61
CA LYS A 755 -32.58 -40.63 9.07
C LYS A 755 -31.49 -41.64 9.48
N ASN A 756 -30.74 -42.18 8.55
CA ASN A 756 -29.80 -43.27 8.78
C ASN A 756 -28.67 -42.86 9.73
N SER A 757 -28.21 -43.78 10.56
CA SER A 757 -27.02 -43.67 11.40
C SER A 757 -27.07 -42.53 12.44
N MET A 758 -28.26 -42.09 12.88
CA MET A 758 -28.43 -40.94 13.77
C MET A 758 -27.53 -40.99 15.03
N PHE A 759 -27.42 -42.16 15.67
CA PHE A 759 -26.63 -42.39 16.87
C PHE A 759 -25.47 -43.36 16.69
N ASN A 760 -25.02 -43.57 15.47
CA ASN A 760 -23.92 -44.48 15.21
C ASN A 760 -22.67 -44.02 15.98
N GLY A 761 -22.01 -44.91 16.75
CA GLY A 761 -20.82 -44.58 17.52
C GLY A 761 -21.05 -43.83 18.84
N CYS A 762 -22.29 -43.56 19.27
CA CYS A 762 -22.59 -42.95 20.57
C CYS A 762 -22.45 -43.97 21.73
N LYS A 763 -21.22 -44.29 22.08
CA LYS A 763 -20.87 -45.39 22.99
C LYS A 763 -21.32 -45.19 24.44
N SER A 764 -21.52 -43.95 24.89
CA SER A 764 -21.89 -43.61 26.27
C SER A 764 -23.39 -43.37 26.47
N LEU A 765 -24.18 -43.37 25.41
CA LEU A 765 -25.65 -43.27 25.49
C LEU A 765 -26.27 -44.59 26.01
N ASN A 766 -27.31 -44.47 26.82
CA ASN A 766 -28.10 -45.61 27.26
C ASN A 766 -28.67 -46.36 26.05
N SER A 767 -28.67 -47.69 26.10
CA SER A 767 -29.14 -48.56 25.03
C SER A 767 -30.61 -48.35 24.66
N GLU A 768 -31.46 -47.82 25.56
CA GLU A 768 -32.83 -47.47 25.26
C GLU A 768 -32.96 -46.24 24.34
N ILE A 769 -32.04 -45.29 24.45
CA ILE A 769 -31.99 -44.10 23.58
C ILE A 769 -31.46 -44.47 22.20
N THR A 770 -30.48 -45.36 22.15
CA THR A 770 -29.88 -45.81 20.88
C THR A 770 -30.80 -46.75 20.10
N LYS A 771 -31.74 -47.38 20.79
CA LYS A 771 -32.85 -48.17 20.20
C LYS A 771 -33.93 -47.30 19.56
N TYR A 772 -33.98 -45.99 19.84
CA TYR A 772 -34.76 -45.04 19.07
C TYR A 772 -34.17 -44.97 17.65
N ASN A 773 -34.48 -46.06 16.91
CA ASN A 773 -34.21 -46.14 15.52
C ASN A 773 -35.45 -45.62 14.79
N PRO A 774 -35.42 -44.44 14.20
CA PRO A 774 -36.58 -43.92 13.49
C PRO A 774 -37.01 -44.84 12.32
N ASP A 775 -36.19 -45.88 11.99
CA ASP A 775 -36.51 -46.88 10.97
C ASP A 775 -37.53 -47.93 11.45
N GLU A 776 -37.60 -48.19 12.78
CA GLU A 776 -38.51 -49.19 13.34
C GLU A 776 -39.79 -48.61 13.98
N ASP A 777 -39.72 -47.35 14.48
CA ASP A 777 -40.85 -46.73 15.19
C ASP A 777 -41.77 -45.87 14.29
N CYS A 778 -41.56 -45.85 13.00
CA CYS A 778 -42.48 -45.23 12.04
C CYS A 778 -43.61 -46.19 11.66
N ILE A 779 -44.34 -46.66 12.65
CA ILE A 779 -45.67 -47.24 12.43
C ILE A 779 -46.69 -46.15 12.75
N ILE A 780 -47.22 -45.57 11.67
CA ILE A 780 -48.60 -45.17 11.45
C ILE A 780 -49.30 -44.46 12.64
N PHE A 781 -49.42 -43.15 12.52
CA PHE A 781 -50.74 -42.54 12.78
C PHE A 781 -50.88 -41.25 11.95
#